data_f61daf5bb9404049e142a69bc6005bda
#
_entry.id   f61daf5bb9404049e142a69bc6005bda
#
_cell.length_a   1.000
_cell.length_b   1.000
_cell.length_c   1.000
_cell.angle_alpha   90.00
_cell.angle_beta   90.00
_cell.angle_gamma   90.00
#
_symmetry.space_group_name_H-M   'P 1'
#
loop_
_entity.id
_entity.type
_entity.pdbx_description
1 polymer ?
#
loop_
_entity_poly.entity_id
_entity_poly.type
_entity_poly.pdbx_seq_one_letter_code
_entity_poly.pdbx_strand_id
1 'polypeptide(L)'
;MESIRIHSLDSLGLLSREGASRLCEILDREQEEKQVVVVSPVQADGFEIYSLLESARNHDERLWANLEKRSQRWIDLLDDILDRKSAGPVMLRIKQGFNDIEDLLKAIWLTGYVSSGSVAFTDKLTTAWVCDMLCHFQILRNEREADLVHIDEISIKTRLHQVEFVFGVKKGEDTEERAARLASELHADGVTFWNPHSLLYSADINEVPSASVIRALSYQEATELSFFGAPVIHPHALLPAIQANIDVMLRCWTDPAEPGTVVSSRETTTKDRVKGFSIIQHIALINVVGAGMSGVKLTASRLFTALGNAGISVILISQASSEYSICFAVDESDASLARRTAKEVFARELAGGQIYGVESEGGCAVLAAVGQGMSGQIGTAGIFFSSLAKAHVNIRAIAQGSSESNISAVIKAGDARRALRALHAGFFLSRQALSIGLIGPGSIGGTLLDQISREGERLKEQFGLDLRIRGICNSHMMLLDEQGIDLSGWRERFAQDSEPLDMERFLSHVAATYFPHAVLVDCTTSTDIAMRYVEFMERGMHIVTPNKKAGTSPYPYYQKIFDTSQKTGHRFLYETTVGAALPVINTLVDLVQTGDRIHKIEGIVSGTLAWLFNNYDGNVPFSSLVVKAKEMGYTEPDPRDDLSGMDVARKTVILARELGWHSEVTQMPIESMVPEDLRGVGRDEFMRRLSELDAPLKKRFDEARAKGEVLRYVGLVDEKGGCTASLRSYPQSHPFAQATGTDNVILFHTDRYDIQPLVIKGPGAGRDVTAGGVFSDILRLGSYLGARIM
;
A
#
# COMPACT_ATOMS: atom_id res chain seq x y z
N MET A 1 39.05 -8.28 23.09
CA MET A 1 38.56 -9.63 22.82
C MET A 1 38.33 -9.70 21.34
N GLU A 2 38.61 -10.84 20.71
CA GLU A 2 38.29 -11.01 19.28
C GLU A 2 36.76 -10.99 19.18
N SER A 3 36.21 -10.30 18.19
CA SER A 3 34.78 -10.23 17.91
C SER A 3 34.26 -11.60 17.48
N ILE A 4 33.11 -12.06 18.03
CA ILE A 4 32.53 -13.34 17.73
C ILE A 4 31.08 -13.09 17.27
N ARG A 5 30.72 -13.62 16.10
CA ARG A 5 29.33 -13.60 15.60
C ARG A 5 28.81 -15.03 15.40
N ILE A 6 27.56 -15.23 15.78
CA ILE A 6 26.91 -16.53 15.62
C ILE A 6 25.82 -16.44 14.56
N HIS A 7 25.76 -17.43 13.68
CA HIS A 7 24.75 -17.59 12.67
C HIS A 7 23.92 -18.85 12.94
N SER A 8 22.62 -18.72 13.00
CA SER A 8 21.68 -19.86 12.99
C SER A 8 21.12 -20.05 11.60
N LEU A 9 21.25 -21.25 11.06
CA LEU A 9 20.90 -21.59 9.68
C LEU A 9 20.08 -22.87 9.60
N ASP A 10 19.06 -22.86 8.76
CA ASP A 10 18.33 -24.05 8.38
C ASP A 10 19.16 -24.89 7.39
N SER A 11 19.33 -26.18 7.68
CA SER A 11 20.05 -27.11 6.82
C SER A 11 19.46 -27.20 5.41
N LEU A 12 18.16 -26.99 5.22
CA LEU A 12 17.49 -27.07 3.92
C LEU A 12 18.11 -26.13 2.88
N GLY A 13 18.46 -24.90 3.28
CA GLY A 13 19.12 -23.92 2.41
C GLY A 13 20.54 -24.29 2.01
N LEU A 14 21.17 -25.27 2.72
CA LEU A 14 22.58 -25.65 2.58
C LEU A 14 22.79 -26.91 1.71
N LEU A 15 21.72 -27.62 1.34
CA LEU A 15 21.80 -28.91 0.61
C LEU A 15 21.97 -28.71 -0.91
N SER A 16 22.86 -27.80 -1.30
CA SER A 16 23.24 -27.57 -2.70
C SER A 16 24.54 -26.77 -2.78
N ARG A 17 25.20 -26.83 -3.93
CA ARG A 17 26.39 -26.03 -4.20
C ARG A 17 26.08 -24.52 -4.17
N GLU A 18 24.93 -24.11 -4.65
CA GLU A 18 24.47 -22.72 -4.61
C GLU A 18 24.31 -22.24 -3.16
N GLY A 19 23.69 -23.05 -2.30
CA GLY A 19 23.55 -22.77 -0.88
C GLY A 19 24.90 -22.66 -0.16
N ALA A 20 25.80 -23.60 -0.39
CA ALA A 20 27.16 -23.55 0.15
C ALA A 20 27.92 -22.30 -0.33
N SER A 21 27.81 -21.94 -1.60
CA SER A 21 28.40 -20.71 -2.18
C SER A 21 27.85 -19.45 -1.55
N ARG A 22 26.54 -19.38 -1.34
CA ARG A 22 25.86 -18.24 -0.71
C ARG A 22 26.29 -18.07 0.75
N LEU A 23 26.43 -19.17 1.48
CA LEU A 23 26.94 -19.13 2.85
C LEU A 23 28.36 -18.55 2.88
N CYS A 24 29.27 -19.00 2.00
CA CYS A 24 30.60 -18.46 1.92
C CYS A 24 30.61 -16.95 1.63
N GLU A 25 29.74 -16.47 0.73
CA GLU A 25 29.60 -15.05 0.45
C GLU A 25 29.10 -14.23 1.66
N ILE A 26 28.23 -14.80 2.46
CA ILE A 26 27.78 -14.20 3.72
C ILE A 26 28.93 -14.09 4.70
N LEU A 27 29.64 -15.21 4.91
CA LEU A 27 30.76 -15.27 5.85
C LEU A 27 31.93 -14.36 5.42
N ASP A 28 32.14 -14.17 4.13
CA ASP A 28 33.19 -13.30 3.60
C ASP A 28 32.95 -11.81 3.81
N ARG A 29 31.69 -11.40 3.93
CA ARG A 29 31.36 -9.99 4.21
C ARG A 29 31.77 -9.53 5.62
N GLU A 30 31.89 -10.47 6.55
CA GLU A 30 32.19 -10.22 7.98
C GLU A 30 33.62 -10.72 8.32
N GLN A 31 34.59 -10.35 7.50
CA GLN A 31 35.97 -10.91 7.50
C GLN A 31 36.75 -10.74 8.79
N GLU A 32 36.45 -9.73 9.57
CA GLU A 32 37.21 -9.39 10.79
C GLU A 32 36.70 -10.10 12.06
N GLU A 33 35.60 -10.81 11.98
CA GLU A 33 34.94 -11.49 13.08
C GLU A 33 35.21 -12.98 13.04
N LYS A 34 35.35 -13.62 14.20
CA LYS A 34 35.23 -15.07 14.29
C LYS A 34 33.75 -15.45 14.16
N GLN A 35 33.48 -16.45 13.37
CA GLN A 35 32.12 -16.80 12.99
C GLN A 35 31.81 -18.22 13.42
N VAL A 36 30.66 -18.40 14.06
CA VAL A 36 30.17 -19.72 14.50
C VAL A 36 28.85 -19.97 13.78
N VAL A 37 28.80 -21.03 12.98
CA VAL A 37 27.62 -21.38 12.18
C VAL A 37 26.93 -22.57 12.81
N VAL A 38 25.76 -22.36 13.42
CA VAL A 38 24.92 -23.41 14.01
C VAL A 38 23.93 -23.90 12.97
N VAL A 39 23.99 -25.17 12.61
CA VAL A 39 23.18 -25.76 11.55
C VAL A 39 22.06 -26.63 12.17
N SER A 40 20.83 -26.45 11.71
CA SER A 40 19.66 -27.24 12.12
C SER A 40 19.76 -28.71 11.69
N PRO A 41 19.08 -29.65 12.37
CA PRO A 41 18.97 -31.02 11.91
C PRO A 41 18.41 -31.09 10.49
N VAL A 42 18.92 -32.09 9.72
CA VAL A 42 18.50 -32.27 8.34
C VAL A 42 17.09 -32.89 8.29
N GLN A 43 16.11 -32.09 7.83
CA GLN A 43 14.71 -32.52 7.70
C GLN A 43 14.20 -32.53 6.26
N ALA A 44 15.10 -32.32 5.28
CA ALA A 44 14.74 -32.27 3.87
C ALA A 44 14.32 -33.67 3.34
N ASP A 45 13.25 -33.68 2.54
CA ASP A 45 12.76 -34.89 1.89
C ASP A 45 13.87 -35.60 1.07
N GLY A 46 14.09 -36.88 1.39
CA GLY A 46 15.08 -37.69 0.75
C GLY A 46 16.52 -37.57 1.29
N PHE A 47 16.77 -36.69 2.25
CA PHE A 47 18.03 -36.59 3.02
C PHE A 47 17.84 -36.98 4.48
N GLU A 48 16.66 -36.82 5.05
CA GLU A 48 16.34 -37.20 6.43
C GLU A 48 16.38 -38.74 6.60
N ILE A 49 16.80 -39.17 7.79
CA ILE A 49 16.92 -40.62 8.09
C ILE A 49 15.74 -41.12 8.94
N TYR A 50 14.99 -40.23 9.54
CA TYR A 50 13.91 -40.56 10.46
C TYR A 50 12.86 -41.51 9.85
N SER A 51 12.44 -41.29 8.60
CA SER A 51 11.48 -42.19 7.94
C SER A 51 12.02 -43.63 7.77
N LEU A 52 13.35 -43.83 7.68
CA LEU A 52 13.95 -45.18 7.68
C LEU A 52 13.86 -45.87 9.06
N LEU A 53 13.99 -45.10 10.17
CA LEU A 53 13.79 -45.63 11.51
C LEU A 53 12.36 -46.15 11.69
N GLU A 54 11.36 -45.38 11.22
CA GLU A 54 9.96 -45.79 11.24
C GLU A 54 9.68 -46.98 10.30
N SER A 55 10.29 -47.01 9.12
CA SER A 55 10.22 -48.16 8.20
C SER A 55 10.81 -49.42 8.83
N ALA A 56 11.92 -49.31 9.53
CA ALA A 56 12.54 -50.42 10.26
C ALA A 56 11.63 -50.93 11.39
N ARG A 57 11.04 -50.01 12.16
CA ARG A 57 10.08 -50.33 13.23
C ARG A 57 8.88 -51.08 12.68
N ASN A 58 8.37 -50.67 11.53
CA ASN A 58 7.17 -51.25 10.93
C ASN A 58 7.45 -52.47 10.04
N HIS A 59 8.69 -52.92 9.96
CA HIS A 59 9.15 -54.10 9.15
C HIS A 59 8.81 -53.92 7.65
N ASP A 60 8.99 -52.69 7.10
CA ASP A 60 8.77 -52.42 5.67
C ASP A 60 9.94 -53.00 4.87
N GLU A 61 9.65 -53.98 4.03
CA GLU A 61 10.67 -54.64 3.20
C GLU A 61 11.43 -53.73 2.24
N ARG A 62 10.83 -52.56 1.91
CA ARG A 62 11.45 -51.54 1.07
C ARG A 62 12.54 -50.73 1.80
N LEU A 63 12.75 -50.97 3.09
CA LEU A 63 13.72 -50.25 3.91
C LEU A 63 15.12 -50.23 3.27
N TRP A 64 15.62 -51.38 2.89
CA TRP A 64 17.01 -51.50 2.40
C TRP A 64 17.22 -50.81 1.05
N ALA A 65 16.23 -50.89 0.15
CA ALA A 65 16.24 -50.15 -1.10
C ALA A 65 16.19 -48.63 -0.90
N ASN A 66 15.40 -48.21 0.10
CA ASN A 66 15.32 -46.78 0.48
C ASN A 66 16.62 -46.29 1.14
N LEU A 67 17.29 -47.12 1.94
CA LEU A 67 18.58 -46.79 2.52
C LEU A 67 19.65 -46.60 1.44
N GLU A 68 19.75 -47.53 0.49
CA GLU A 68 20.67 -47.42 -0.63
C GLU A 68 20.42 -46.16 -1.48
N LYS A 69 19.16 -45.88 -1.79
CA LYS A 69 18.76 -44.65 -2.52
C LYS A 69 19.15 -43.37 -1.77
N ARG A 70 19.01 -43.36 -0.45
CA ARG A 70 19.43 -42.21 0.39
C ARG A 70 20.94 -42.08 0.44
N SER A 71 21.65 -43.17 0.61
CA SER A 71 23.11 -43.15 0.58
C SER A 71 23.64 -42.58 -0.74
N GLN A 72 23.05 -43.01 -1.87
CA GLN A 72 23.41 -42.44 -3.16
C GLN A 72 23.13 -40.93 -3.24
N ARG A 73 21.99 -40.48 -2.73
CA ARG A 73 21.62 -39.06 -2.78
C ARG A 73 22.57 -38.16 -1.96
N TRP A 74 23.07 -38.65 -0.84
CA TRP A 74 24.10 -37.96 -0.04
C TRP A 74 25.45 -37.92 -0.78
N ILE A 75 25.80 -38.98 -1.52
CA ILE A 75 27.00 -39.02 -2.36
C ILE A 75 26.85 -38.02 -3.53
N ASP A 76 25.68 -37.99 -4.19
CA ASP A 76 25.41 -37.06 -5.28
C ASP A 76 25.50 -35.60 -4.80
N LEU A 77 25.00 -35.29 -3.60
CA LEU A 77 25.13 -33.96 -2.96
C LEU A 77 26.59 -33.61 -2.70
N LEU A 78 27.39 -34.55 -2.18
CA LEU A 78 28.82 -34.38 -1.96
C LEU A 78 29.55 -34.02 -3.25
N ASP A 79 29.27 -34.76 -4.34
CA ASP A 79 29.85 -34.55 -5.67
C ASP A 79 29.38 -33.20 -6.30
N ASP A 80 28.21 -32.70 -5.93
CA ASP A 80 27.74 -31.35 -6.32
C ASP A 80 28.51 -30.24 -5.59
N ILE A 81 28.70 -30.39 -4.29
CA ILE A 81 29.30 -29.36 -3.43
C ILE A 81 30.81 -29.32 -3.57
N LEU A 82 31.48 -30.45 -3.49
CA LEU A 82 32.96 -30.57 -3.46
C LEU A 82 33.54 -31.18 -4.76
N ASP A 83 34.76 -30.81 -5.07
CA ASP A 83 35.51 -31.48 -6.13
C ASP A 83 36.00 -32.88 -5.68
N ARG A 84 36.30 -33.76 -6.66
CA ARG A 84 36.72 -35.15 -6.39
C ARG A 84 37.94 -35.31 -5.47
N LYS A 85 38.84 -34.33 -5.42
CA LYS A 85 40.03 -34.40 -4.55
C LYS A 85 39.70 -34.14 -3.09
N SER A 86 38.82 -33.21 -2.86
CA SER A 86 38.41 -32.74 -1.52
C SER A 86 37.28 -33.57 -0.93
N ALA A 87 36.51 -34.25 -1.78
CA ALA A 87 35.39 -35.11 -1.37
C ALA A 87 35.84 -36.39 -0.66
N GLY A 88 37.08 -36.88 -0.87
CA GLY A 88 37.53 -38.18 -0.37
C GLY A 88 37.37 -38.40 1.13
N PRO A 89 37.87 -37.54 2.01
CA PRO A 89 37.70 -37.67 3.47
C PRO A 89 36.23 -37.61 3.92
N VAL A 90 35.44 -36.75 3.35
CA VAL A 90 34.00 -36.58 3.67
C VAL A 90 33.22 -37.79 3.18
N MET A 91 33.52 -38.28 1.98
CA MET A 91 32.95 -39.51 1.41
C MET A 91 33.15 -40.71 2.33
N LEU A 92 34.33 -40.84 2.90
CA LEU A 92 34.64 -41.96 3.80
C LEU A 92 33.76 -41.87 5.06
N ARG A 93 33.62 -40.70 5.66
CA ARG A 93 32.77 -40.48 6.84
C ARG A 93 31.30 -40.72 6.56
N ILE A 94 30.79 -40.30 5.40
CA ILE A 94 29.40 -40.55 4.99
C ILE A 94 29.18 -42.06 4.85
N LYS A 95 30.06 -42.76 4.18
CA LYS A 95 29.95 -44.25 4.02
C LYS A 95 30.04 -44.97 5.37
N GLN A 96 30.95 -44.58 6.25
CA GLN A 96 31.01 -45.16 7.59
C GLN A 96 29.70 -44.88 8.37
N GLY A 97 29.20 -43.67 8.36
CA GLY A 97 27.97 -43.34 9.02
C GLY A 97 26.74 -44.06 8.46
N PHE A 98 26.70 -44.36 7.14
CA PHE A 98 25.65 -45.22 6.59
C PHE A 98 25.76 -46.66 7.02
N ASN A 99 26.96 -47.19 7.27
CA ASN A 99 27.14 -48.53 7.88
C ASN A 99 26.61 -48.52 9.34
N ASP A 100 26.93 -47.46 10.13
CA ASP A 100 26.41 -47.32 11.48
C ASP A 100 24.89 -47.19 11.52
N ILE A 101 24.29 -46.47 10.54
CA ILE A 101 22.83 -46.40 10.38
C ILE A 101 22.25 -47.76 9.99
N GLU A 102 22.89 -48.51 9.10
CA GLU A 102 22.44 -49.82 8.71
C GLU A 102 22.39 -50.77 9.91
N ASP A 103 23.41 -50.73 10.77
CA ASP A 103 23.46 -51.57 11.98
C ASP A 103 22.39 -51.13 12.99
N LEU A 104 22.16 -49.84 13.13
CA LEU A 104 21.06 -49.30 13.94
C LEU A 104 19.68 -49.74 13.41
N LEU A 105 19.45 -49.67 12.09
CA LEU A 105 18.21 -50.14 11.45
C LEU A 105 18.00 -51.63 11.62
N LYS A 106 19.05 -52.48 11.56
CA LYS A 106 18.96 -53.90 11.85
C LYS A 106 18.54 -54.13 13.30
N ALA A 107 19.10 -53.38 14.26
CA ALA A 107 18.71 -53.47 15.66
C ALA A 107 17.25 -53.06 15.89
N ILE A 108 16.80 -51.97 15.26
CA ILE A 108 15.39 -51.53 15.33
C ILE A 108 14.47 -52.56 14.67
N TRP A 109 14.86 -53.12 13.54
CA TRP A 109 14.11 -54.16 12.83
C TRP A 109 13.86 -55.37 13.76
N LEU A 110 14.89 -55.80 14.54
CA LEU A 110 14.79 -56.92 15.42
C LEU A 110 13.97 -56.59 16.68
N THR A 111 14.02 -55.38 17.20
CA THR A 111 13.40 -55.00 18.47
C THR A 111 12.02 -54.36 18.32
N GLY A 112 11.69 -53.86 17.15
CA GLY A 112 10.47 -53.08 16.89
C GLY A 112 10.41 -51.73 17.66
N TYR A 113 11.54 -51.24 18.16
CA TYR A 113 11.57 -50.04 19.04
C TYR A 113 12.55 -48.99 18.54
N VAL A 114 12.03 -47.78 18.37
CA VAL A 114 12.82 -46.56 18.07
C VAL A 114 12.96 -45.73 19.32
N SER A 115 14.19 -45.60 19.81
CA SER A 115 14.47 -44.75 20.98
C SER A 115 14.70 -43.29 20.54
N SER A 116 14.52 -42.35 21.49
CA SER A 116 14.88 -40.93 21.28
C SER A 116 16.40 -40.79 20.99
N GLY A 117 17.22 -41.68 21.54
CA GLY A 117 18.65 -41.72 21.27
C GLY A 117 18.96 -42.12 19.84
N SER A 118 18.17 -43.04 19.23
CA SER A 118 18.32 -43.43 17.83
C SER A 118 18.06 -42.25 16.91
N VAL A 119 17.03 -41.47 17.17
CA VAL A 119 16.72 -40.26 16.41
C VAL A 119 17.81 -39.21 16.56
N ALA A 120 18.24 -38.92 17.80
CA ALA A 120 19.31 -37.94 18.05
C ALA A 120 20.64 -38.34 17.37
N PHE A 121 20.95 -39.64 17.32
CA PHE A 121 22.14 -40.15 16.66
C PHE A 121 22.10 -39.92 15.14
N THR A 122 21.00 -40.22 14.48
CA THR A 122 20.86 -39.99 13.03
C THR A 122 20.86 -38.50 12.66
N ASP A 123 20.20 -37.66 13.46
CA ASP A 123 20.19 -36.21 13.25
C ASP A 123 21.60 -35.62 13.45
N LYS A 124 22.36 -36.11 14.43
CA LYS A 124 23.76 -35.73 14.67
C LYS A 124 24.64 -36.08 13.50
N LEU A 125 24.53 -37.30 12.95
CA LEU A 125 25.34 -37.76 11.82
C LEU A 125 25.07 -36.95 10.55
N THR A 126 23.81 -36.81 10.16
CA THR A 126 23.44 -36.09 8.95
C THR A 126 23.80 -34.60 9.02
N THR A 127 23.62 -33.96 10.15
CA THR A 127 24.04 -32.54 10.36
C THR A 127 25.58 -32.43 10.33
N ALA A 128 26.30 -33.37 10.93
CA ALA A 128 27.75 -33.40 10.86
C ALA A 128 28.30 -33.54 9.42
N TRP A 129 27.62 -34.32 8.57
CA TRP A 129 28.01 -34.44 7.15
C TRP A 129 27.83 -33.14 6.38
N VAL A 130 26.71 -32.38 6.61
CA VAL A 130 26.52 -31.06 6.03
C VAL A 130 27.61 -30.09 6.48
N CYS A 131 27.85 -30.01 7.76
CA CYS A 131 28.87 -29.11 8.32
C CYS A 131 30.27 -29.47 7.81
N ASP A 132 30.57 -30.77 7.66
CA ASP A 132 31.83 -31.27 7.13
C ASP A 132 32.04 -30.89 5.64
N MET A 133 31.00 -31.04 4.84
CA MET A 133 31.00 -30.56 3.45
C MET A 133 31.24 -29.06 3.36
N LEU A 134 30.54 -28.27 4.18
CA LEU A 134 30.68 -26.83 4.22
C LEU A 134 32.07 -26.38 4.70
N CYS A 135 32.62 -27.06 5.72
CA CYS A 135 33.95 -26.78 6.21
C CYS A 135 34.99 -26.94 5.09
N HIS A 136 34.95 -28.07 4.39
CA HIS A 136 35.84 -28.33 3.26
C HIS A 136 35.63 -27.38 2.09
N PHE A 137 34.38 -27.03 1.79
CA PHE A 137 34.04 -26.04 0.75
C PHE A 137 34.59 -24.67 1.07
N GLN A 138 34.44 -24.21 2.34
CA GLN A 138 34.95 -22.91 2.82
C GLN A 138 36.48 -22.82 2.72
N ILE A 139 37.20 -23.88 3.18
CA ILE A 139 38.67 -23.92 3.13
C ILE A 139 39.15 -23.84 1.67
N LEU A 140 38.50 -24.57 0.75
CA LEU A 140 38.88 -24.59 -0.66
C LEU A 140 38.64 -23.27 -1.38
N ARG A 141 37.55 -22.58 -1.04
CA ARG A 141 37.16 -21.36 -1.74
C ARG A 141 37.99 -20.15 -1.31
N ASN A 142 38.23 -20.00 -0.01
CA ASN A 142 38.71 -18.75 0.58
C ASN A 142 39.99 -18.88 1.41
N GLU A 143 40.64 -20.05 1.45
CA GLU A 143 41.83 -20.36 2.25
C GLU A 143 41.69 -19.99 3.75
N ARG A 144 40.43 -19.96 4.27
CA ARG A 144 40.17 -19.64 5.67
C ARG A 144 40.27 -20.89 6.54
N GLU A 145 40.79 -20.71 7.75
CA GLU A 145 40.77 -21.76 8.78
C GLU A 145 39.30 -22.02 9.19
N ALA A 146 38.80 -23.21 8.88
CA ALA A 146 37.47 -23.66 9.30
C ALA A 146 37.60 -25.02 10.02
N ASP A 147 36.73 -25.26 11.00
CA ASP A 147 36.66 -26.53 11.73
C ASP A 147 35.22 -26.96 12.01
N LEU A 148 35.07 -28.23 12.36
CA LEU A 148 33.82 -28.91 12.64
C LEU A 148 33.77 -29.27 14.12
N VAL A 149 32.77 -28.76 14.86
CA VAL A 149 32.70 -28.92 16.34
C VAL A 149 31.30 -29.37 16.75
N HIS A 150 31.25 -30.31 17.74
CA HIS A 150 29.99 -30.65 18.38
C HIS A 150 29.52 -29.51 19.29
N ILE A 151 28.22 -29.28 19.35
CA ILE A 151 27.66 -28.10 20.07
C ILE A 151 27.97 -28.11 21.58
N ASP A 152 28.12 -29.27 22.19
CA ASP A 152 28.47 -29.37 23.60
C ASP A 152 29.97 -29.19 23.88
N GLU A 153 30.81 -29.15 22.83
CA GLU A 153 32.27 -29.03 22.94
C GLU A 153 32.76 -27.61 22.64
N ILE A 154 31.98 -26.81 21.93
CA ILE A 154 32.43 -25.50 21.47
C ILE A 154 32.66 -24.50 22.61
N SER A 155 31.85 -24.56 23.67
CA SER A 155 31.97 -23.65 24.84
C SER A 155 33.23 -23.91 25.65
N ILE A 156 33.83 -25.11 25.56
CA ILE A 156 35.07 -25.49 26.25
C ILE A 156 36.31 -25.36 25.37
N LYS A 157 36.11 -25.01 24.08
CA LYS A 157 37.22 -24.85 23.15
C LYS A 157 38.05 -23.62 23.51
N THR A 158 39.33 -23.80 23.75
CA THR A 158 40.28 -22.75 24.21
C THR A 158 40.63 -21.74 23.10
N ARG A 159 40.45 -22.13 21.84
CA ARG A 159 40.70 -21.26 20.69
C ARG A 159 39.75 -21.63 19.55
N LEU A 160 39.03 -20.63 19.03
CA LEU A 160 38.19 -20.78 17.84
C LEU A 160 39.02 -20.54 16.55
N HIS A 161 38.74 -21.32 15.51
CA HIS A 161 39.20 -21.03 14.17
C HIS A 161 38.46 -19.79 13.62
N GLN A 162 38.74 -19.36 12.42
CA GLN A 162 38.08 -18.22 11.82
C GLN A 162 36.59 -18.51 11.55
N VAL A 163 36.26 -19.75 11.16
CA VAL A 163 34.91 -20.25 11.01
C VAL A 163 34.75 -21.59 11.73
N GLU A 164 33.73 -21.70 12.60
CA GLU A 164 33.38 -22.95 13.26
C GLU A 164 32.02 -23.42 12.81
N PHE A 165 31.94 -24.61 12.21
CA PHE A 165 30.66 -25.22 11.86
C PHE A 165 30.21 -26.13 12.99
N VAL A 166 29.05 -25.81 13.58
CA VAL A 166 28.53 -26.46 14.78
C VAL A 166 27.35 -27.35 14.46
N PHE A 167 27.44 -28.59 14.90
CA PHE A 167 26.42 -29.62 14.75
C PHE A 167 26.01 -30.23 16.13
N GLY A 168 24.96 -31.02 16.14
CA GLY A 168 24.51 -31.76 17.34
C GLY A 168 23.27 -31.18 18.01
N VAL A 169 22.59 -30.20 17.36
CA VAL A 169 21.24 -29.76 17.77
C VAL A 169 20.29 -30.95 17.59
N LYS A 170 19.47 -31.22 18.60
CA LYS A 170 18.55 -32.36 18.57
C LYS A 170 17.28 -32.03 17.79
N LYS A 171 16.67 -33.05 17.17
CA LYS A 171 15.38 -32.89 16.53
C LYS A 171 14.31 -32.41 17.53
N GLY A 172 13.60 -31.34 17.17
CA GLY A 172 12.62 -30.73 18.07
C GLY A 172 13.21 -29.73 19.06
N GLU A 173 14.55 -29.57 19.14
CA GLU A 173 15.19 -28.45 19.81
C GLU A 173 15.21 -27.25 18.85
N ASP A 174 14.87 -26.07 19.39
CA ASP A 174 14.91 -24.84 18.59
C ASP A 174 16.35 -24.42 18.33
N THR A 175 16.77 -24.43 17.07
CA THR A 175 18.12 -24.10 16.63
C THR A 175 18.48 -22.64 16.93
N GLU A 176 17.50 -21.71 16.78
CA GLU A 176 17.68 -20.30 17.07
C GLU A 176 17.87 -20.09 18.58
N GLU A 177 17.07 -20.76 19.42
CA GLU A 177 17.26 -20.74 20.89
C GLU A 177 18.64 -21.25 21.26
N ARG A 178 19.08 -22.36 20.66
CA ARG A 178 20.39 -22.94 20.95
C ARG A 178 21.53 -22.04 20.50
N ALA A 179 21.41 -21.41 19.33
CA ALA A 179 22.37 -20.43 18.82
C ALA A 179 22.45 -19.19 19.75
N ALA A 180 21.31 -18.68 20.19
CA ALA A 180 21.27 -17.56 21.14
C ALA A 180 21.90 -17.91 22.51
N ARG A 181 21.67 -19.12 23.01
CA ARG A 181 22.31 -19.64 24.22
C ARG A 181 23.81 -19.77 24.06
N LEU A 182 24.25 -20.30 22.94
CA LEU A 182 25.67 -20.37 22.60
C LEU A 182 26.32 -18.99 22.49
N ALA A 183 25.58 -18.01 21.94
CA ALA A 183 26.05 -16.63 21.93
C ALA A 183 26.31 -16.07 23.34
N SER A 184 25.44 -16.40 24.30
CA SER A 184 25.65 -16.06 25.69
C SER A 184 26.87 -16.77 26.31
N GLU A 185 27.06 -18.07 26.03
CA GLU A 185 28.16 -18.89 26.53
C GLU A 185 29.53 -18.43 26.03
N LEU A 186 29.60 -18.01 24.76
CA LEU A 186 30.83 -17.54 24.10
C LEU A 186 31.04 -16.02 24.23
N HIS A 187 30.17 -15.28 24.90
CA HIS A 187 30.17 -13.83 24.99
C HIS A 187 30.26 -13.18 23.59
N ALA A 188 29.46 -13.66 22.64
CA ALA A 188 29.45 -13.17 21.29
C ALA A 188 28.86 -11.74 21.19
N ASP A 189 29.32 -10.96 20.21
CA ASP A 189 28.87 -9.60 19.97
C ASP A 189 27.46 -9.53 19.36
N GLY A 190 27.03 -10.61 18.71
CA GLY A 190 25.71 -10.70 18.11
C GLY A 190 25.38 -12.10 17.61
N VAL A 191 24.07 -12.33 17.41
CA VAL A 191 23.57 -13.55 16.77
C VAL A 191 22.67 -13.19 15.58
N THR A 192 22.85 -13.87 14.46
CA THR A 192 22.04 -13.68 13.25
C THR A 192 21.19 -14.92 13.00
N PHE A 193 19.87 -14.72 12.96
CA PHE A 193 18.90 -15.75 12.55
C PHE A 193 18.58 -15.56 11.07
N TRP A 194 18.88 -16.58 10.28
CA TRP A 194 18.65 -16.57 8.85
C TRP A 194 17.34 -17.28 8.50
N ASN A 195 16.32 -16.48 8.14
CA ASN A 195 15.06 -17.04 7.70
C ASN A 195 15.15 -17.41 6.21
N PRO A 196 14.70 -18.60 5.80
CA PRO A 196 14.84 -19.08 4.42
C PRO A 196 14.00 -18.29 3.40
N HIS A 197 12.87 -17.68 3.80
CA HIS A 197 11.89 -17.18 2.84
C HIS A 197 11.43 -15.74 3.04
N SER A 198 11.63 -15.15 4.20
CA SER A 198 11.08 -13.81 4.46
C SER A 198 11.88 -12.99 5.46
N LEU A 199 11.68 -11.68 5.38
CA LEU A 199 12.09 -10.69 6.37
C LEU A 199 10.93 -10.43 7.33
N LEU A 200 11.19 -9.71 8.40
CA LEU A 200 10.15 -9.24 9.31
C LEU A 200 9.55 -7.94 8.77
N TYR A 201 8.29 -8.01 8.37
CA TYR A 201 7.55 -6.87 7.82
C TYR A 201 6.59 -6.26 8.85
N SER A 202 6.17 -5.03 8.60
CA SER A 202 5.16 -4.31 9.40
C SER A 202 3.77 -4.96 9.40
N ALA A 203 3.52 -5.89 8.50
CA ALA A 203 2.40 -6.83 8.45
C ALA A 203 2.78 -7.99 7.52
N ASP A 204 1.99 -9.06 7.49
CA ASP A 204 2.20 -10.16 6.52
C ASP A 204 2.12 -9.61 5.09
N ILE A 205 3.23 -9.71 4.35
CA ILE A 205 3.37 -9.15 2.99
C ILE A 205 2.42 -9.82 1.98
N ASN A 206 2.05 -11.08 2.20
CA ASN A 206 1.10 -11.78 1.35
C ASN A 206 -0.33 -11.21 1.49
N GLU A 207 -0.64 -10.70 2.66
CA GLU A 207 -1.92 -10.09 2.97
C GLU A 207 -1.93 -8.57 2.75
N VAL A 208 -0.81 -7.91 3.02
CA VAL A 208 -0.60 -6.46 2.91
C VAL A 208 0.63 -6.17 2.06
N PRO A 209 0.49 -6.09 0.73
CA PRO A 209 1.63 -5.85 -0.17
C PRO A 209 2.38 -4.53 0.09
N SER A 210 1.75 -3.57 0.76
CA SER A 210 2.36 -2.30 1.17
C SER A 210 3.16 -2.38 2.48
N ALA A 211 3.28 -3.56 3.08
CA ALA A 211 4.07 -3.74 4.29
C ALA A 211 5.56 -3.47 4.00
N SER A 212 6.21 -2.79 4.93
CA SER A 212 7.64 -2.45 4.85
C SER A 212 8.44 -3.28 5.84
N VAL A 213 9.72 -3.52 5.53
CA VAL A 213 10.64 -4.21 6.44
C VAL A 213 10.83 -3.38 7.70
N ILE A 214 10.66 -4.01 8.85
CA ILE A 214 10.95 -3.40 10.15
C ILE A 214 12.46 -3.40 10.35
N ARG A 215 13.09 -2.24 10.45
CA ARG A 215 14.55 -2.12 10.54
C ARG A 215 15.10 -2.34 11.94
N ALA A 216 14.32 -1.97 12.96
CA ALA A 216 14.76 -2.06 14.33
C ALA A 216 13.58 -2.29 15.28
N LEU A 217 13.80 -3.17 16.26
CA LEU A 217 12.87 -3.52 17.34
C LEU A 217 13.60 -3.52 18.68
N SER A 218 12.88 -3.17 19.73
CA SER A 218 13.28 -3.55 21.08
C SER A 218 13.01 -5.04 21.31
N TYR A 219 13.67 -5.63 22.31
CA TYR A 219 13.37 -7.02 22.72
C TYR A 219 11.90 -7.23 23.08
N GLN A 220 11.27 -6.23 23.73
CA GLN A 220 9.87 -6.30 24.09
C GLN A 220 8.96 -6.32 22.86
N GLU A 221 9.21 -5.43 21.88
CA GLU A 221 8.44 -5.40 20.62
C GLU A 221 8.58 -6.70 19.85
N ALA A 222 9.81 -7.26 19.79
CA ALA A 222 10.06 -8.53 19.11
C ALA A 222 9.33 -9.69 19.79
N THR A 223 9.34 -9.73 21.14
CA THR A 223 8.62 -10.75 21.92
C THR A 223 7.11 -10.66 21.70
N GLU A 224 6.55 -9.46 21.72
CA GLU A 224 5.12 -9.23 21.47
C GLU A 224 4.71 -9.64 20.04
N LEU A 225 5.46 -9.22 19.03
CA LEU A 225 5.19 -9.61 17.63
C LEU A 225 5.26 -11.13 17.47
N SER A 226 6.26 -11.76 18.07
CA SER A 226 6.45 -13.21 18.05
C SER A 226 5.29 -13.94 18.73
N PHE A 227 4.82 -13.46 19.90
CA PHE A 227 3.68 -14.01 20.60
C PHE A 227 2.40 -13.97 19.76
N PHE A 228 2.18 -12.88 19.03
CA PHE A 228 1.02 -12.72 18.14
C PHE A 228 1.18 -13.37 16.77
N GLY A 229 2.20 -14.22 16.57
CA GLY A 229 2.32 -15.08 15.39
C GLY A 229 3.13 -14.50 14.23
N ALA A 230 4.00 -13.53 14.48
CA ALA A 230 4.96 -13.09 13.44
C ALA A 230 5.90 -14.27 13.07
N PRO A 231 5.97 -14.67 11.79
CA PRO A 231 6.52 -15.97 11.40
C PRO A 231 8.06 -16.07 11.45
N VAL A 232 8.75 -14.96 11.76
CA VAL A 232 10.23 -14.85 11.61
C VAL A 232 10.98 -15.02 12.93
N ILE A 233 10.28 -14.99 14.07
CA ILE A 233 10.91 -15.07 15.40
C ILE A 233 10.21 -16.12 16.25
N HIS A 234 10.99 -17.01 16.85
CA HIS A 234 10.46 -17.90 17.87
C HIS A 234 10.60 -17.25 19.26
N PRO A 235 9.54 -17.16 20.11
CA PRO A 235 9.60 -16.45 21.39
C PRO A 235 10.72 -16.93 22.33
N HIS A 236 10.97 -18.25 22.35
CA HIS A 236 11.99 -18.85 23.19
C HIS A 236 13.42 -18.55 22.72
N ALA A 237 13.62 -18.27 21.42
CA ALA A 237 14.93 -17.95 20.86
C ALA A 237 15.47 -16.59 21.34
N LEU A 238 14.61 -15.65 21.66
CA LEU A 238 15.02 -14.32 22.15
C LEU A 238 15.47 -14.34 23.61
N LEU A 239 14.96 -15.27 24.43
CA LEU A 239 15.18 -15.22 25.88
C LEU A 239 16.66 -15.29 26.31
N PRO A 240 17.52 -16.17 25.76
CA PRO A 240 18.95 -16.17 26.07
C PRO A 240 19.66 -14.88 25.64
N ALA A 241 19.30 -14.33 24.46
CA ALA A 241 19.87 -13.10 23.94
C ALA A 241 19.49 -11.88 24.82
N ILE A 242 18.22 -11.81 25.27
CA ILE A 242 17.74 -10.79 26.21
C ILE A 242 18.53 -10.86 27.55
N GLN A 243 18.69 -12.06 28.11
CA GLN A 243 19.40 -12.23 29.39
C GLN A 243 20.87 -11.84 29.32
N ALA A 244 21.50 -12.07 28.16
CA ALA A 244 22.89 -11.74 27.92
C ALA A 244 23.10 -10.33 27.30
N ASN A 245 22.00 -9.62 26.97
CA ASN A 245 22.00 -8.33 26.28
C ASN A 245 22.78 -8.35 24.94
N ILE A 246 22.55 -9.38 24.14
CA ILE A 246 23.19 -9.62 22.84
C ILE A 246 22.25 -9.19 21.71
N ASP A 247 22.74 -8.35 20.79
CA ASP A 247 21.97 -7.92 19.63
C ASP A 247 21.62 -9.12 18.72
N VAL A 248 20.36 -9.22 18.31
CA VAL A 248 19.87 -10.24 17.39
C VAL A 248 19.56 -9.61 16.05
N MET A 249 20.10 -10.20 14.98
CA MET A 249 19.80 -9.80 13.61
C MET A 249 18.90 -10.84 12.95
N LEU A 250 17.82 -10.39 12.35
CA LEU A 250 16.92 -11.22 11.54
C LEU A 250 17.15 -10.90 10.07
N ARG A 251 17.62 -11.87 9.31
CA ARG A 251 17.99 -11.68 7.90
C ARG A 251 17.35 -12.72 6.99
N CYS A 252 17.21 -12.40 5.72
CA CYS A 252 16.69 -13.32 4.73
C CYS A 252 17.82 -14.06 4.02
N TRP A 253 17.73 -15.40 4.00
CA TRP A 253 18.71 -16.25 3.33
C TRP A 253 18.72 -16.06 1.81
N THR A 254 17.56 -15.83 1.20
CA THR A 254 17.44 -15.66 -0.26
C THR A 254 17.89 -14.28 -0.72
N ASP A 255 17.94 -13.29 0.17
CA ASP A 255 18.45 -11.95 -0.11
C ASP A 255 19.42 -11.47 1.00
N PRO A 256 20.64 -11.96 1.02
CA PRO A 256 21.62 -11.60 2.04
C PRO A 256 22.19 -10.18 1.89
N ALA A 257 21.85 -9.45 0.82
CA ALA A 257 22.21 -8.05 0.65
C ALA A 257 21.33 -7.12 1.49
N GLU A 258 20.10 -7.51 1.75
CA GLU A 258 19.13 -6.75 2.56
C GLU A 258 19.55 -6.79 4.04
N PRO A 259 19.72 -5.62 4.72
CA PRO A 259 20.20 -5.55 6.10
C PRO A 259 19.33 -6.29 7.11
N GLY A 260 18.02 -6.42 6.84
CA GLY A 260 17.07 -7.08 7.74
C GLY A 260 16.65 -6.23 8.94
N THR A 261 16.37 -6.89 10.07
CA THR A 261 15.87 -6.30 11.32
C THR A 261 16.88 -6.49 12.44
N VAL A 262 17.20 -5.44 13.18
CA VAL A 262 18.01 -5.49 14.39
C VAL A 262 17.07 -5.50 15.60
N VAL A 263 17.24 -6.47 16.49
CA VAL A 263 16.54 -6.56 17.78
C VAL A 263 17.55 -6.34 18.90
N SER A 264 17.37 -5.30 19.70
CA SER A 264 18.34 -4.92 20.74
C SER A 264 17.67 -4.30 21.97
N SER A 265 18.44 -4.07 23.03
CA SER A 265 17.99 -3.34 24.22
C SER A 265 17.86 -1.83 23.98
N ARG A 266 18.38 -1.30 22.87
CA ARG A 266 18.38 0.13 22.60
C ARG A 266 16.96 0.59 22.24
N GLU A 267 16.52 1.70 22.87
CA GLU A 267 15.29 2.34 22.47
C GLU A 267 15.37 2.76 21.00
N THR A 268 14.45 2.26 20.20
CA THR A 268 14.37 2.63 18.79
C THR A 268 13.73 4.02 18.68
N THR A 269 14.53 5.03 18.34
CA THR A 269 14.09 6.43 18.15
C THR A 269 13.18 6.65 16.92
N THR A 270 12.51 5.61 16.43
CA THR A 270 11.64 5.75 15.27
C THR A 270 10.36 6.50 15.67
N LYS A 271 9.94 7.42 14.80
CA LYS A 271 8.70 8.21 14.95
C LYS A 271 7.42 7.36 14.87
N ASP A 272 7.53 6.09 14.53
CA ASP A 272 6.39 5.22 14.30
C ASP A 272 5.78 4.75 15.62
N ARG A 273 4.48 5.00 15.80
CA ARG A 273 3.72 4.59 16.98
C ARG A 273 3.60 3.07 17.07
N VAL A 274 3.38 2.43 15.92
CA VAL A 274 3.24 0.99 15.77
C VAL A 274 4.40 0.50 14.90
N LYS A 275 5.04 -0.59 15.31
CA LYS A 275 6.08 -1.27 14.53
C LYS A 275 5.51 -2.24 13.54
N GLY A 276 4.51 -2.99 13.97
CA GLY A 276 3.87 -3.97 13.11
C GLY A 276 2.52 -4.45 13.61
N PHE A 277 1.86 -5.14 12.70
CA PHE A 277 0.61 -5.85 12.96
C PHE A 277 0.83 -7.34 12.77
N SER A 278 0.24 -8.11 13.67
CA SER A 278 0.26 -9.56 13.61
C SER A 278 -1.13 -10.13 13.81
N ILE A 279 -1.34 -11.35 13.32
CA ILE A 279 -2.63 -12.02 13.42
C ILE A 279 -2.45 -13.49 13.76
N ILE A 280 -3.18 -13.97 14.78
CA ILE A 280 -3.29 -15.39 15.10
C ILE A 280 -4.63 -15.88 14.55
N GLN A 281 -4.59 -16.85 13.67
CA GLN A 281 -5.78 -17.49 13.10
C GLN A 281 -6.15 -18.73 13.91
N HIS A 282 -7.28 -19.36 13.58
CA HIS A 282 -7.77 -20.58 14.23
C HIS A 282 -7.97 -20.45 15.73
N ILE A 283 -8.67 -19.39 16.13
CA ILE A 283 -8.95 -19.07 17.53
C ILE A 283 -10.42 -19.36 17.86
N ALA A 284 -10.63 -19.93 19.05
CA ALA A 284 -11.95 -19.98 19.66
C ALA A 284 -12.04 -19.05 20.86
N LEU A 285 -13.10 -18.28 20.92
CA LEU A 285 -13.43 -17.41 22.04
C LEU A 285 -14.34 -18.16 23.00
N ILE A 286 -13.95 -18.30 24.25
CA ILE A 286 -14.74 -18.93 25.32
C ILE A 286 -15.26 -17.83 26.24
N ASN A 287 -16.57 -17.83 26.45
CA ASN A 287 -17.22 -16.84 27.30
C ASN A 287 -17.95 -17.52 28.48
N VAL A 288 -17.54 -17.20 29.70
CA VAL A 288 -18.20 -17.61 30.94
C VAL A 288 -19.04 -16.45 31.42
N VAL A 289 -20.36 -16.60 31.41
CA VAL A 289 -21.32 -15.51 31.72
C VAL A 289 -22.14 -15.85 32.94
N GLY A 290 -22.25 -14.94 33.90
CA GLY A 290 -23.10 -15.11 35.06
C GLY A 290 -23.13 -13.92 36.02
N ALA A 291 -24.32 -13.53 36.46
CA ALA A 291 -24.50 -12.43 37.42
C ALA A 291 -23.94 -12.73 38.81
N GLY A 292 -23.71 -13.97 39.15
CA GLY A 292 -23.22 -14.42 40.45
C GLY A 292 -21.71 -14.52 40.59
N MET A 293 -20.94 -14.08 39.54
CA MET A 293 -19.47 -14.07 39.65
C MET A 293 -18.97 -12.88 40.45
N SER A 294 -19.76 -11.80 40.55
CA SER A 294 -19.44 -10.63 41.39
C SER A 294 -19.36 -11.03 42.85
N GLY A 295 -18.18 -10.85 43.47
CA GLY A 295 -17.91 -11.20 44.85
C GLY A 295 -17.51 -12.66 45.14
N VAL A 296 -17.43 -13.54 44.14
CA VAL A 296 -16.84 -14.89 44.26
C VAL A 296 -15.32 -14.76 44.19
N LYS A 297 -14.67 -14.89 45.33
CA LYS A 297 -13.19 -14.84 45.41
C LYS A 297 -12.58 -15.97 44.58
N LEU A 298 -11.50 -15.63 43.86
CA LEU A 298 -10.67 -16.59 43.12
C LEU A 298 -11.31 -17.21 41.85
N THR A 299 -12.38 -16.64 41.30
CA THR A 299 -13.02 -17.18 40.08
C THR A 299 -12.05 -17.32 38.91
N ALA A 300 -11.30 -16.25 38.59
CA ALA A 300 -10.28 -16.28 37.54
C ALA A 300 -9.14 -17.25 37.85
N SER A 301 -8.67 -17.31 39.11
CA SER A 301 -7.61 -18.24 39.52
C SER A 301 -8.03 -19.69 39.34
N ARG A 302 -9.24 -20.06 39.79
CA ARG A 302 -9.78 -21.43 39.60
C ARG A 302 -9.84 -21.81 38.11
N LEU A 303 -10.34 -20.91 37.30
CA LEU A 303 -10.46 -21.13 35.84
C LEU A 303 -9.10 -21.37 35.22
N PHE A 304 -8.19 -20.40 35.36
CA PHE A 304 -6.91 -20.45 34.65
C PHE A 304 -5.96 -21.53 35.20
N THR A 305 -6.03 -21.85 36.49
CA THR A 305 -5.31 -23.01 37.05
C THR A 305 -5.82 -24.33 36.43
N ALA A 306 -7.13 -24.49 36.28
CA ALA A 306 -7.67 -25.69 35.68
C ALA A 306 -7.34 -25.83 34.19
N LEU A 307 -7.37 -24.72 33.44
CA LEU A 307 -6.96 -24.67 32.01
C LEU A 307 -5.47 -25.04 31.87
N GLY A 308 -4.60 -24.45 32.71
CA GLY A 308 -3.18 -24.79 32.71
C GLY A 308 -2.89 -26.26 33.05
N ASN A 309 -3.60 -26.84 34.05
CA ASN A 309 -3.51 -28.26 34.39
C ASN A 309 -4.01 -29.18 33.28
N ALA A 310 -4.93 -28.69 32.44
CA ALA A 310 -5.39 -29.40 31.23
C ALA A 310 -4.45 -29.21 30.01
N GLY A 311 -3.34 -28.49 30.18
CA GLY A 311 -2.39 -28.19 29.07
C GLY A 311 -2.87 -27.17 28.07
N ILE A 312 -3.90 -26.38 28.39
CA ILE A 312 -4.50 -25.38 27.48
C ILE A 312 -3.79 -24.05 27.65
N SER A 313 -3.25 -23.53 26.57
CA SER A 313 -2.65 -22.18 26.49
C SER A 313 -3.73 -21.14 26.25
N VAL A 314 -3.77 -20.09 27.08
CA VAL A 314 -4.69 -18.96 26.92
C VAL A 314 -3.96 -17.82 26.20
N ILE A 315 -4.51 -17.41 25.05
CA ILE A 315 -3.90 -16.42 24.15
C ILE A 315 -4.30 -14.99 24.54
N LEU A 316 -5.56 -14.78 24.92
CA LEU A 316 -6.09 -13.48 25.29
C LEU A 316 -7.11 -13.64 26.42
N ILE A 317 -7.11 -12.68 27.35
CA ILE A 317 -8.09 -12.60 28.42
C ILE A 317 -8.74 -11.21 28.38
N SER A 318 -10.07 -11.20 28.39
CA SER A 318 -10.86 -9.96 28.50
C SER A 318 -11.91 -10.16 29.59
N GLN A 319 -11.90 -9.32 30.60
CA GLN A 319 -12.85 -9.41 31.72
C GLN A 319 -13.62 -8.09 31.82
N ALA A 320 -14.96 -8.18 31.88
CA ALA A 320 -15.80 -7.01 32.13
C ALA A 320 -15.60 -6.47 33.53
N SER A 321 -15.59 -5.15 33.70
CA SER A 321 -15.40 -4.47 35.00
C SER A 321 -16.43 -4.86 36.06
N SER A 322 -17.60 -5.32 35.62
CA SER A 322 -18.70 -5.77 36.51
C SER A 322 -18.58 -7.22 36.99
N GLU A 323 -17.50 -7.91 36.62
CA GLU A 323 -17.31 -9.36 36.87
C GLU A 323 -18.48 -10.25 36.37
N TYR A 324 -19.26 -9.74 35.40
CA TYR A 324 -20.38 -10.46 34.79
C TYR A 324 -19.94 -11.51 33.78
N SER A 325 -18.76 -11.36 33.23
CA SER A 325 -18.21 -12.31 32.25
C SER A 325 -16.69 -12.36 32.30
N ILE A 326 -16.16 -13.56 32.09
CA ILE A 326 -14.76 -13.81 31.78
C ILE A 326 -14.72 -14.38 30.37
N CYS A 327 -14.07 -13.64 29.46
CA CYS A 327 -13.88 -14.03 28.08
C CYS A 327 -12.41 -14.32 27.85
N PHE A 328 -12.10 -15.46 27.24
CA PHE A 328 -10.71 -15.79 26.90
C PHE A 328 -10.62 -16.53 25.58
N ALA A 329 -9.49 -16.38 24.92
CA ALA A 329 -9.22 -16.98 23.62
C ALA A 329 -8.22 -18.14 23.77
N VAL A 330 -8.49 -19.23 23.06
CA VAL A 330 -7.65 -20.42 22.99
C VAL A 330 -7.50 -20.85 21.53
N ASP A 331 -6.57 -21.74 21.23
CA ASP A 331 -6.51 -22.41 19.93
C ASP A 331 -7.83 -23.15 19.67
N GLU A 332 -8.31 -23.13 18.44
CA GLU A 332 -9.59 -23.72 18.06
C GLU A 332 -9.62 -25.25 18.31
N SER A 333 -8.47 -25.92 18.19
CA SER A 333 -8.33 -27.35 18.51
C SER A 333 -8.60 -27.65 19.99
N ASP A 334 -8.31 -26.71 20.89
CA ASP A 334 -8.51 -26.83 22.33
C ASP A 334 -9.90 -26.38 22.80
N ALA A 335 -10.70 -25.77 21.92
CA ALA A 335 -11.98 -25.14 22.27
C ALA A 335 -12.94 -26.07 23.01
N SER A 336 -13.07 -27.32 22.57
CA SER A 336 -13.95 -28.32 23.19
C SER A 336 -13.48 -28.72 24.59
N LEU A 337 -12.16 -28.87 24.76
CA LEU A 337 -11.54 -29.20 26.04
C LEU A 337 -11.66 -28.01 27.00
N ALA A 338 -11.34 -26.80 26.54
CA ALA A 338 -11.43 -25.56 27.34
C ALA A 338 -12.85 -25.30 27.84
N ARG A 339 -13.85 -25.48 26.96
CA ARG A 339 -15.27 -25.34 27.35
C ARG A 339 -15.68 -26.37 28.39
N ARG A 340 -15.27 -27.64 28.25
CA ARG A 340 -15.56 -28.71 29.19
C ARG A 340 -14.91 -28.42 30.54
N THR A 341 -13.61 -28.11 30.59
CA THR A 341 -12.85 -27.75 31.79
C THR A 341 -13.51 -26.59 32.53
N ALA A 342 -13.89 -25.52 31.80
CA ALA A 342 -14.59 -24.40 32.43
C ALA A 342 -15.95 -24.79 33.04
N LYS A 343 -16.72 -25.66 32.38
CA LYS A 343 -17.98 -26.17 32.93
C LYS A 343 -17.77 -27.03 34.18
N GLU A 344 -16.75 -27.85 34.22
CA GLU A 344 -16.39 -28.67 35.36
C GLU A 344 -15.98 -27.82 36.59
N VAL A 345 -15.12 -26.80 36.36
CA VAL A 345 -14.69 -25.84 37.39
C VAL A 345 -15.87 -25.12 38.03
N PHE A 346 -16.86 -24.76 37.23
CA PHE A 346 -18.04 -23.97 37.66
C PHE A 346 -19.33 -24.80 37.77
N ALA A 347 -19.23 -26.11 37.93
CA ALA A 347 -20.39 -26.98 37.95
C ALA A 347 -21.41 -26.61 39.08
N ARG A 348 -20.93 -26.18 40.25
CA ARG A 348 -21.77 -25.73 41.34
C ARG A 348 -22.49 -24.42 41.07
N GLU A 349 -21.76 -23.46 40.52
CA GLU A 349 -22.26 -22.13 40.15
C GLU A 349 -23.24 -22.20 38.99
N LEU A 350 -23.03 -23.12 38.04
CA LEU A 350 -23.98 -23.44 36.97
C LEU A 350 -25.28 -24.05 37.52
N ALA A 351 -25.16 -25.06 38.40
CA ALA A 351 -26.31 -25.68 39.05
C ALA A 351 -27.09 -24.70 39.94
N GLY A 352 -26.38 -23.76 40.58
CA GLY A 352 -26.99 -22.73 41.42
C GLY A 352 -27.51 -21.51 40.67
N GLY A 353 -27.40 -21.45 39.33
CA GLY A 353 -27.84 -20.32 38.51
C GLY A 353 -27.01 -19.04 38.66
N GLN A 354 -25.84 -19.13 39.28
CA GLN A 354 -24.92 -18.02 39.44
C GLN A 354 -24.14 -17.76 38.15
N ILE A 355 -23.81 -18.82 37.40
CA ILE A 355 -23.27 -18.78 36.03
C ILE A 355 -24.38 -19.28 35.11
N TYR A 356 -24.66 -18.51 34.07
CA TYR A 356 -25.74 -18.85 33.13
C TYR A 356 -25.28 -19.83 32.06
N GLY A 357 -24.01 -19.79 31.71
CA GLY A 357 -23.45 -20.70 30.72
C GLY A 357 -21.97 -20.49 30.43
N VAL A 358 -21.43 -21.48 29.73
CA VAL A 358 -20.09 -21.39 29.10
C VAL A 358 -20.28 -21.60 27.61
N GLU A 359 -20.10 -20.54 26.88
CA GLU A 359 -20.26 -20.48 25.42
C GLU A 359 -18.90 -20.56 24.72
N SER A 360 -18.90 -21.09 23.52
CA SER A 360 -17.71 -21.16 22.68
C SER A 360 -18.05 -20.67 21.27
N GLU A 361 -17.30 -19.72 20.76
CA GLU A 361 -17.39 -19.24 19.38
C GLU A 361 -16.07 -19.51 18.66
N GLY A 362 -16.06 -20.43 17.68
CA GLY A 362 -14.94 -20.72 16.82
C GLY A 362 -14.89 -19.81 15.58
N GLY A 363 -13.90 -20.06 14.72
CA GLY A 363 -13.71 -19.27 13.49
C GLY A 363 -13.35 -17.81 13.77
N CYS A 364 -12.61 -17.57 14.86
CA CYS A 364 -12.10 -16.26 15.24
C CYS A 364 -10.61 -16.10 14.91
N ALA A 365 -10.15 -14.86 14.94
CA ALA A 365 -8.73 -14.50 14.85
C ALA A 365 -8.43 -13.38 15.86
N VAL A 366 -7.21 -13.40 16.42
CA VAL A 366 -6.69 -12.30 17.25
C VAL A 366 -5.80 -11.42 16.39
N LEU A 367 -6.12 -10.16 16.33
CA LEU A 367 -5.38 -9.15 15.60
C LEU A 367 -4.69 -8.22 16.59
N ALA A 368 -3.39 -8.01 16.45
CA ALA A 368 -2.59 -7.18 17.36
C ALA A 368 -1.83 -6.10 16.61
N ALA A 369 -1.80 -4.91 17.19
CA ALA A 369 -0.89 -3.83 16.87
C ALA A 369 0.19 -3.76 17.94
N VAL A 370 1.47 -3.78 17.56
CA VAL A 370 2.61 -3.81 18.48
C VAL A 370 3.53 -2.63 18.22
N GLY A 371 3.96 -1.94 19.27
CA GLY A 371 4.95 -0.87 19.23
C GLY A 371 5.02 -0.09 20.54
N GLN A 372 6.21 0.08 21.08
CA GLN A 372 6.45 0.89 22.30
C GLN A 372 6.14 2.37 22.07
N GLY A 373 6.23 2.85 20.83
CA GLY A 373 5.86 4.21 20.46
C GLY A 373 4.37 4.55 20.64
N MET A 374 3.52 3.58 21.00
CA MET A 374 2.12 3.80 21.36
C MET A 374 1.94 4.35 22.76
N SER A 375 2.87 4.03 23.68
CA SER A 375 2.77 4.38 25.10
C SER A 375 2.71 5.89 25.30
N GLY A 376 1.73 6.37 26.03
CA GLY A 376 1.47 7.80 26.28
C GLY A 376 0.99 8.60 25.05
N GLN A 377 0.77 7.96 23.89
CA GLN A 377 0.35 8.65 22.67
C GLN A 377 -1.18 8.74 22.54
N ILE A 378 -1.68 9.96 22.63
CA ILE A 378 -3.13 10.23 22.51
C ILE A 378 -3.64 9.82 21.13
N GLY A 379 -4.75 9.10 21.10
CA GLY A 379 -5.50 8.77 19.88
C GLY A 379 -5.07 7.48 19.18
N THR A 380 -4.08 6.73 19.67
CA THR A 380 -3.63 5.47 19.07
C THR A 380 -4.75 4.42 19.03
N ALA A 381 -5.43 4.17 20.16
CA ALA A 381 -6.59 3.30 20.22
C ALA A 381 -7.73 3.80 19.30
N GLY A 382 -7.95 5.13 19.23
CA GLY A 382 -8.92 5.72 18.32
C GLY A 382 -8.64 5.41 16.84
N ILE A 383 -7.37 5.43 16.41
CA ILE A 383 -6.98 5.04 15.05
C ILE A 383 -7.26 3.54 14.84
N PHE A 384 -6.86 2.69 15.78
CA PHE A 384 -7.07 1.24 15.71
C PHE A 384 -8.55 0.90 15.50
N PHE A 385 -9.43 1.38 16.37
CA PHE A 385 -10.86 1.04 16.30
C PHE A 385 -11.58 1.72 15.14
N SER A 386 -11.23 2.95 14.78
CA SER A 386 -11.84 3.61 13.62
C SER A 386 -11.42 2.97 12.30
N SER A 387 -10.21 2.45 12.19
CA SER A 387 -9.78 1.70 10.99
C SER A 387 -10.59 0.43 10.81
N LEU A 388 -10.83 -0.33 11.89
CA LEU A 388 -11.68 -1.52 11.86
C LEU A 388 -13.14 -1.18 11.53
N ALA A 389 -13.67 -0.10 12.12
CA ALA A 389 -15.04 0.36 11.86
C ALA A 389 -15.24 0.77 10.39
N LYS A 390 -14.30 1.53 9.81
CA LYS A 390 -14.32 1.89 8.37
C LYS A 390 -14.29 0.67 7.46
N ALA A 391 -13.59 -0.38 7.87
CA ALA A 391 -13.54 -1.64 7.14
C ALA A 391 -14.77 -2.55 7.41
N HIS A 392 -15.76 -2.08 8.16
CA HIS A 392 -16.93 -2.87 8.56
C HIS A 392 -16.59 -4.19 9.27
N VAL A 393 -15.55 -4.15 10.13
CA VAL A 393 -15.11 -5.29 10.93
C VAL A 393 -15.71 -5.19 12.34
N ASN A 394 -16.46 -6.22 12.73
CA ASN A 394 -17.02 -6.30 14.08
C ASN A 394 -16.01 -6.89 15.07
N ILE A 395 -15.83 -6.22 16.20
CA ILE A 395 -14.93 -6.65 17.27
C ILE A 395 -15.71 -7.47 18.30
N ARG A 396 -15.17 -8.63 18.69
CA ARG A 396 -15.76 -9.56 19.67
C ARG A 396 -15.23 -9.35 21.08
N ALA A 397 -13.93 -9.14 21.20
CA ALA A 397 -13.24 -8.85 22.46
C ALA A 397 -12.06 -7.92 22.21
N ILE A 398 -11.66 -7.20 23.24
CA ILE A 398 -10.53 -6.25 23.20
C ILE A 398 -9.65 -6.55 24.40
N ALA A 399 -8.33 -6.49 24.21
CA ALA A 399 -7.36 -6.44 25.29
C ALA A 399 -6.30 -5.38 25.00
N GLN A 400 -5.95 -4.62 26.01
CA GLN A 400 -4.84 -3.65 25.99
C GLN A 400 -4.16 -3.70 27.37
N GLY A 401 -2.85 -3.94 27.36
CA GLY A 401 -2.05 -3.96 28.57
C GLY A 401 -1.79 -2.54 29.11
N SER A 402 -1.47 -2.45 30.39
CA SER A 402 -1.09 -1.16 31.04
C SER A 402 0.23 -0.59 30.52
N SER A 403 1.06 -1.40 29.86
CA SER A 403 2.27 -0.95 29.17
C SER A 403 1.99 -0.14 27.91
N GLU A 404 0.76 -0.23 27.40
CA GLU A 404 0.33 0.38 26.12
C GLU A 404 1.21 0.00 24.92
N SER A 405 2.01 -1.08 25.04
CA SER A 405 2.91 -1.55 23.97
C SER A 405 2.21 -2.41 22.92
N ASN A 406 0.97 -2.88 23.23
CA ASN A 406 0.12 -3.57 22.28
C ASN A 406 -1.36 -3.20 22.44
N ILE A 407 -2.11 -3.33 21.36
CA ILE A 407 -3.58 -3.30 21.34
C ILE A 407 -4.01 -4.52 20.55
N SER A 408 -4.85 -5.37 21.13
CA SER A 408 -5.35 -6.57 20.48
C SER A 408 -6.87 -6.65 20.47
N ALA A 409 -7.42 -7.22 19.40
CA ALA A 409 -8.85 -7.41 19.21
C ALA A 409 -9.15 -8.79 18.62
N VAL A 410 -10.20 -9.43 19.12
CA VAL A 410 -10.75 -10.65 18.54
C VAL A 410 -11.79 -10.27 17.50
N ILE A 411 -11.65 -10.82 16.30
CA ILE A 411 -12.53 -10.61 15.14
C ILE A 411 -12.91 -11.96 14.54
N LYS A 412 -13.84 -11.98 13.57
CA LYS A 412 -14.08 -13.17 12.76
C LYS A 412 -12.91 -13.45 11.82
N ALA A 413 -12.51 -14.72 11.69
CA ALA A 413 -11.41 -15.12 10.81
C ALA A 413 -11.63 -14.70 9.34
N GLY A 414 -12.88 -14.72 8.84
CA GLY A 414 -13.21 -14.25 7.50
C GLY A 414 -12.98 -12.75 7.25
N ASP A 415 -12.87 -11.94 8.32
CA ASP A 415 -12.58 -10.50 8.23
C ASP A 415 -11.08 -10.17 8.36
N ALA A 416 -10.25 -11.16 8.68
CA ALA A 416 -8.84 -11.00 9.07
C ALA A 416 -8.02 -10.18 8.05
N ARG A 417 -8.07 -10.54 6.77
CA ARG A 417 -7.38 -9.85 5.68
C ARG A 417 -7.80 -8.38 5.59
N ARG A 418 -9.11 -8.14 5.60
CA ARG A 418 -9.68 -6.79 5.49
C ARG A 418 -9.29 -5.92 6.69
N ALA A 419 -9.33 -6.50 7.88
CA ALA A 419 -8.94 -5.84 9.12
C ALA A 419 -7.45 -5.48 9.14
N LEU A 420 -6.58 -6.41 8.76
CA LEU A 420 -5.14 -6.20 8.71
C LEU A 420 -4.75 -5.08 7.74
N ARG A 421 -5.33 -5.09 6.52
CA ARG A 421 -5.13 -4.03 5.52
C ARG A 421 -5.61 -2.67 6.02
N ALA A 422 -6.78 -2.61 6.67
CA ALA A 422 -7.33 -1.37 7.19
C ALA A 422 -6.49 -0.78 8.32
N LEU A 423 -5.98 -1.64 9.24
CA LEU A 423 -5.09 -1.20 10.31
C LEU A 423 -3.76 -0.71 9.78
N HIS A 424 -3.11 -1.49 8.90
CA HIS A 424 -1.86 -1.09 8.30
C HIS A 424 -2.00 0.25 7.58
N ALA A 425 -3.07 0.42 6.78
CA ALA A 425 -3.37 1.69 6.14
C ALA A 425 -3.58 2.82 7.14
N GLY A 426 -4.33 2.59 8.22
CA GLY A 426 -4.64 3.60 9.23
C GLY A 426 -3.42 4.10 10.02
N PHE A 427 -2.36 3.30 10.13
CA PHE A 427 -1.16 3.63 10.90
C PHE A 427 0.04 4.01 10.04
N PHE A 428 0.26 3.35 8.91
CA PHE A 428 1.43 3.53 8.05
C PHE A 428 1.16 4.40 6.82
N LEU A 429 -0.10 4.48 6.36
CA LEU A 429 -0.46 5.49 5.36
C LEU A 429 -0.68 6.85 6.04
N SER A 430 -0.28 7.91 5.37
CA SER A 430 -0.67 9.25 5.77
C SER A 430 -2.20 9.32 5.89
N ARG A 431 -2.72 10.03 6.91
CA ARG A 431 -4.17 10.30 7.02
C ARG A 431 -4.72 11.00 5.77
N GLN A 432 -3.87 11.63 5.03
CA GLN A 432 -4.12 12.30 3.77
C GLN A 432 -3.58 11.51 2.57
N ALA A 433 -3.56 10.18 2.65
CA ALA A 433 -3.28 9.34 1.48
C ALA A 433 -4.48 9.34 0.55
N LEU A 434 -4.27 9.76 -0.70
CA LEU A 434 -5.27 9.75 -1.75
C LEU A 434 -5.01 8.58 -2.70
N SER A 435 -5.97 7.66 -2.81
CA SER A 435 -6.01 6.64 -3.85
C SER A 435 -6.56 7.28 -5.12
N ILE A 436 -5.74 7.47 -6.12
CA ILE A 436 -6.10 8.20 -7.35
C ILE A 436 -6.22 7.22 -8.51
N GLY A 437 -7.40 7.24 -9.17
CA GLY A 437 -7.62 6.64 -10.48
C GLY A 437 -7.67 7.73 -11.55
N LEU A 438 -6.83 7.63 -12.57
CA LEU A 438 -6.81 8.58 -13.69
C LEU A 438 -7.43 7.96 -14.93
N ILE A 439 -8.48 8.60 -15.45
CA ILE A 439 -9.10 8.25 -16.72
C ILE A 439 -8.63 9.24 -17.78
N GLY A 440 -8.01 8.73 -18.85
CA GLY A 440 -7.53 9.52 -19.97
C GLY A 440 -6.09 10.01 -19.81
N PRO A 441 -5.08 9.13 -19.93
CA PRO A 441 -3.66 9.45 -19.87
C PRO A 441 -3.16 10.10 -21.18
N GLY A 442 -3.99 10.94 -21.80
CA GLY A 442 -3.65 11.70 -23.00
C GLY A 442 -2.77 12.91 -22.67
N SER A 443 -2.87 13.97 -23.50
CA SER A 443 -2.03 15.16 -23.35
C SER A 443 -2.09 15.79 -21.94
N ILE A 444 -3.30 16.03 -21.40
CA ILE A 444 -3.47 16.65 -20.07
C ILE A 444 -3.18 15.63 -18.97
N GLY A 445 -3.80 14.44 -19.01
CA GLY A 445 -3.61 13.42 -17.98
C GLY A 445 -2.16 12.94 -17.87
N GLY A 446 -1.47 12.76 -19.02
CA GLY A 446 -0.06 12.39 -19.01
C GLY A 446 0.85 13.48 -18.42
N THR A 447 0.58 14.76 -18.74
CA THR A 447 1.32 15.87 -18.13
C THR A 447 1.04 15.99 -16.63
N LEU A 448 -0.20 15.71 -16.18
CA LEU A 448 -0.54 15.66 -14.76
C LEU A 448 0.26 14.57 -14.03
N LEU A 449 0.36 13.37 -14.59
CA LEU A 449 1.17 12.30 -14.02
C LEU A 449 2.64 12.72 -13.89
N ASP A 450 3.18 13.39 -14.91
CA ASP A 450 4.56 13.90 -14.87
C ASP A 450 4.74 15.01 -13.82
N GLN A 451 3.74 15.87 -13.58
CA GLN A 451 3.77 16.88 -12.52
C GLN A 451 3.69 16.24 -11.13
N ILE A 452 2.81 15.25 -10.94
CA ILE A 452 2.70 14.50 -9.69
C ILE A 452 4.00 13.73 -9.40
N SER A 453 4.62 13.12 -10.42
CA SER A 453 5.91 12.43 -10.28
C SER A 453 7.01 13.34 -9.72
N ARG A 454 7.07 14.59 -10.19
CA ARG A 454 8.08 15.56 -9.75
C ARG A 454 7.86 16.10 -8.34
N GLU A 455 6.60 16.27 -7.93
CA GLU A 455 6.25 16.96 -6.68
C GLU A 455 5.80 16.01 -5.56
N GLY A 456 5.51 14.73 -5.88
CA GLY A 456 4.89 13.80 -4.95
C GLY A 456 5.68 13.57 -3.66
N GLU A 457 7.00 13.38 -3.77
CA GLU A 457 7.89 13.20 -2.61
C GLU A 457 7.85 14.45 -1.69
N ARG A 458 7.99 15.65 -2.26
CA ARG A 458 7.92 16.91 -1.51
C ARG A 458 6.57 17.08 -0.79
N LEU A 459 5.47 16.76 -1.46
CA LEU A 459 4.13 16.85 -0.87
C LEU A 459 3.96 15.89 0.31
N LYS A 460 4.50 14.69 0.18
CA LYS A 460 4.47 13.67 1.23
C LYS A 460 5.32 14.08 2.44
N GLU A 461 6.55 14.53 2.22
CA GLU A 461 7.47 14.89 3.30
C GLU A 461 7.08 16.20 4.00
N GLN A 462 6.75 17.24 3.25
CA GLN A 462 6.50 18.57 3.81
C GLN A 462 5.07 18.75 4.33
N PHE A 463 4.09 18.15 3.66
CA PHE A 463 2.67 18.39 3.94
C PHE A 463 1.92 17.14 4.42
N GLY A 464 2.57 15.98 4.43
CA GLY A 464 1.95 14.72 4.79
C GLY A 464 0.89 14.25 3.79
N LEU A 465 0.89 14.78 2.55
CA LEU A 465 -0.04 14.40 1.49
C LEU A 465 0.59 13.34 0.60
N ASP A 466 0.10 12.11 0.68
CA ASP A 466 0.57 10.96 -0.11
C ASP A 466 -0.37 10.74 -1.30
N LEU A 467 0.09 11.09 -2.51
CA LEU A 467 -0.66 10.93 -3.76
C LEU A 467 -0.29 9.61 -4.43
N ARG A 468 -1.16 8.62 -4.35
CA ARG A 468 -0.92 7.29 -4.94
C ARG A 468 -1.77 7.08 -6.18
N ILE A 469 -1.16 7.10 -7.34
CA ILE A 469 -1.82 6.74 -8.59
C ILE A 469 -1.95 5.22 -8.64
N ARG A 470 -3.10 4.69 -8.26
CA ARG A 470 -3.35 3.25 -8.18
C ARG A 470 -3.95 2.67 -9.44
N GLY A 471 -4.52 3.52 -10.29
CA GLY A 471 -5.07 3.11 -11.56
C GLY A 471 -4.90 4.17 -12.64
N ILE A 472 -4.54 3.75 -13.83
CA ILE A 472 -4.54 4.57 -15.05
C ILE A 472 -5.33 3.82 -16.10
N CYS A 473 -6.30 4.46 -16.76
CA CYS A 473 -7.01 3.81 -17.85
C CYS A 473 -7.30 4.77 -19.02
N ASN A 474 -7.42 4.18 -20.20
CA ASN A 474 -7.99 4.82 -21.38
C ASN A 474 -9.29 4.09 -21.81
N SER A 475 -9.78 4.29 -23.02
CA SER A 475 -11.00 3.64 -23.52
C SER A 475 -10.88 2.13 -23.75
N HIS A 476 -9.67 1.55 -23.70
CA HIS A 476 -9.42 0.16 -24.07
C HIS A 476 -8.63 -0.61 -23.02
N MET A 477 -7.71 0.05 -22.34
CA MET A 477 -6.72 -0.59 -21.46
C MET A 477 -6.71 0.07 -20.08
N MET A 478 -6.32 -0.70 -19.07
CA MET A 478 -6.06 -0.21 -17.72
C MET A 478 -4.78 -0.79 -17.15
N LEU A 479 -4.11 -0.02 -16.32
CA LEU A 479 -2.99 -0.42 -15.48
C LEU A 479 -3.37 -0.21 -14.02
N LEU A 480 -3.26 -1.24 -13.20
CA LEU A 480 -3.57 -1.21 -11.77
C LEU A 480 -2.35 -1.58 -10.95
N ASP A 481 -2.18 -0.94 -9.80
CA ASP A 481 -1.12 -1.27 -8.85
C ASP A 481 -1.61 -1.04 -7.41
N GLU A 482 -1.43 -2.04 -6.55
CA GLU A 482 -1.90 -2.01 -5.16
C GLU A 482 -1.16 -0.98 -4.30
N GLN A 483 0.11 -0.74 -4.56
CA GLN A 483 0.95 0.20 -3.81
C GLN A 483 0.94 1.61 -4.41
N GLY A 484 0.65 1.70 -5.69
CA GLY A 484 0.75 2.89 -6.51
C GLY A 484 1.77 2.70 -7.63
N ILE A 485 1.38 3.12 -8.83
CA ILE A 485 2.18 3.04 -10.05
C ILE A 485 3.39 3.96 -9.90
N ASP A 486 4.58 3.42 -10.12
CA ASP A 486 5.78 4.24 -10.27
C ASP A 486 5.65 5.14 -11.51
N LEU A 487 5.64 6.45 -11.25
CA LEU A 487 5.43 7.44 -12.28
C LEU A 487 6.70 7.80 -13.06
N SER A 488 7.88 7.36 -12.64
CA SER A 488 9.14 7.64 -13.33
C SER A 488 9.22 7.02 -14.74
N GLY A 489 8.52 5.89 -14.94
CA GLY A 489 8.42 5.14 -16.21
C GLY A 489 6.99 4.74 -16.56
N TRP A 490 5.97 5.50 -16.15
CA TRP A 490 4.58 5.09 -16.27
C TRP A 490 4.13 4.82 -17.71
N ARG A 491 4.67 5.52 -18.70
CA ARG A 491 4.28 5.35 -20.12
C ARG A 491 4.70 4.00 -20.67
N GLU A 492 5.93 3.61 -20.41
CA GLU A 492 6.49 2.31 -20.79
C GLU A 492 5.74 1.19 -20.08
N ARG A 493 5.50 1.35 -18.79
CA ARG A 493 4.76 0.39 -17.99
C ARG A 493 3.30 0.29 -18.44
N PHE A 494 2.64 1.41 -18.76
CA PHE A 494 1.28 1.38 -19.31
C PHE A 494 1.22 0.68 -20.67
N ALA A 495 2.26 0.84 -21.50
CA ALA A 495 2.33 0.19 -22.81
C ALA A 495 2.59 -1.33 -22.71
N GLN A 496 3.33 -1.78 -21.71
CA GLN A 496 3.76 -3.19 -21.58
C GLN A 496 2.85 -4.02 -20.67
N ASP A 497 2.42 -3.46 -19.54
CA ASP A 497 1.79 -4.20 -18.45
C ASP A 497 0.27 -3.92 -18.33
N SER A 498 -0.31 -3.09 -19.21
CA SER A 498 -1.74 -2.81 -19.16
C SER A 498 -2.57 -4.01 -19.63
N GLU A 499 -3.74 -4.16 -19.04
CA GLU A 499 -4.73 -5.17 -19.36
C GLU A 499 -6.00 -4.54 -19.96
N PRO A 500 -6.88 -5.32 -20.62
CA PRO A 500 -8.15 -4.79 -21.14
C PRO A 500 -8.97 -4.09 -20.07
N LEU A 501 -9.58 -2.95 -20.42
CA LEU A 501 -10.37 -2.17 -19.49
C LEU A 501 -11.56 -2.95 -18.94
N ASP A 502 -11.60 -3.15 -17.65
CA ASP A 502 -12.77 -3.50 -16.85
C ASP A 502 -13.05 -2.34 -15.89
N MET A 503 -14.05 -1.53 -16.20
CA MET A 503 -14.35 -0.34 -15.42
C MET A 503 -14.81 -0.66 -13.98
N GLU A 504 -15.52 -1.76 -13.78
CA GLU A 504 -15.96 -2.17 -12.43
C GLU A 504 -14.77 -2.55 -11.55
N ARG A 505 -13.84 -3.31 -12.11
CA ARG A 505 -12.60 -3.68 -11.44
C ARG A 505 -11.72 -2.47 -11.19
N PHE A 506 -11.61 -1.55 -12.16
CA PHE A 506 -10.88 -0.29 -12.02
C PHE A 506 -11.43 0.55 -10.85
N LEU A 507 -12.73 0.79 -10.82
CA LEU A 507 -13.38 1.57 -9.77
C LEU A 507 -13.25 0.92 -8.39
N SER A 508 -13.45 -0.39 -8.31
CA SER A 508 -13.30 -1.15 -7.06
C SER A 508 -11.87 -1.13 -6.52
N HIS A 509 -10.88 -1.15 -7.42
CA HIS A 509 -9.47 -1.05 -7.06
C HIS A 509 -9.12 0.34 -6.52
N VAL A 510 -9.60 1.41 -7.16
CA VAL A 510 -9.36 2.79 -6.71
C VAL A 510 -10.10 3.08 -5.41
N ALA A 511 -11.36 2.66 -5.28
CA ALA A 511 -12.20 2.86 -4.09
C ALA A 511 -11.97 1.80 -2.99
N ALA A 512 -10.78 1.20 -2.93
CA ALA A 512 -10.48 0.18 -1.92
C ALA A 512 -10.72 0.70 -0.50
N THR A 513 -11.48 -0.07 0.29
CA THR A 513 -12.01 0.34 1.61
C THR A 513 -10.94 0.64 2.66
N TYR A 514 -9.70 0.20 2.41
CA TYR A 514 -8.55 0.46 3.29
C TYR A 514 -7.83 1.78 2.99
N PHE A 515 -8.14 2.47 1.87
CA PHE A 515 -7.66 3.84 1.68
C PHE A 515 -8.61 4.85 2.31
N PRO A 516 -8.08 5.88 2.98
CA PRO A 516 -8.93 6.88 3.63
C PRO A 516 -9.76 7.67 2.64
N HIS A 517 -9.23 7.94 1.45
CA HIS A 517 -9.87 8.75 0.43
C HIS A 517 -9.57 8.21 -0.98
N ALA A 518 -10.61 8.07 -1.79
CA ALA A 518 -10.51 7.70 -3.19
C ALA A 518 -10.85 8.90 -4.08
N VAL A 519 -10.08 9.10 -5.14
CA VAL A 519 -10.25 10.21 -6.08
C VAL A 519 -10.24 9.68 -7.50
N LEU A 520 -11.24 10.06 -8.28
CA LEU A 520 -11.27 9.82 -9.71
C LEU A 520 -10.93 11.12 -10.45
N VAL A 521 -9.88 11.08 -11.24
CA VAL A 521 -9.45 12.20 -12.08
C VAL A 521 -9.84 11.90 -13.52
N ASP A 522 -10.84 12.61 -14.05
CA ASP A 522 -11.28 12.46 -15.44
C ASP A 522 -10.62 13.54 -16.32
N CYS A 523 -9.57 13.17 -17.05
CA CYS A 523 -8.90 14.01 -18.04
C CYS A 523 -9.39 13.74 -19.47
N THR A 524 -10.58 13.18 -19.66
CA THR A 524 -11.16 12.91 -20.97
C THR A 524 -12.07 14.04 -21.44
N THR A 525 -12.54 13.92 -22.67
CA THR A 525 -13.64 14.73 -23.23
C THR A 525 -14.94 13.88 -23.36
N SER A 526 -14.96 12.70 -22.74
CA SER A 526 -16.07 11.75 -22.85
C SER A 526 -17.33 12.25 -22.13
N THR A 527 -18.45 12.20 -22.82
CA THR A 527 -19.74 12.45 -22.22
C THR A 527 -20.17 11.27 -21.34
N ASP A 528 -19.88 10.04 -21.75
CA ASP A 528 -20.27 8.82 -21.03
C ASP A 528 -19.63 8.76 -19.64
N ILE A 529 -18.36 9.11 -19.52
CA ILE A 529 -17.67 9.20 -18.23
C ILE A 529 -18.29 10.30 -17.36
N ALA A 530 -18.49 11.48 -17.94
CA ALA A 530 -19.05 12.63 -17.21
C ALA A 530 -20.46 12.36 -16.67
N MET A 531 -21.26 11.56 -17.38
CA MET A 531 -22.62 11.18 -16.95
C MET A 531 -22.65 10.09 -15.86
N ARG A 532 -21.51 9.58 -15.44
CA ARG A 532 -21.37 8.60 -14.34
C ARG A 532 -20.82 9.20 -13.04
N TYR A 533 -20.59 10.50 -12.94
CA TYR A 533 -20.00 11.10 -11.73
C TYR A 533 -20.85 10.87 -10.48
N VAL A 534 -22.16 10.90 -10.60
CA VAL A 534 -23.08 10.57 -9.48
C VAL A 534 -22.82 9.14 -8.97
N GLU A 535 -22.73 8.18 -9.87
CA GLU A 535 -22.41 6.79 -9.53
C GLU A 535 -21.04 6.68 -8.83
N PHE A 536 -20.02 7.37 -9.35
CA PHE A 536 -18.68 7.33 -8.76
C PHE A 536 -18.64 7.93 -7.35
N MET A 537 -19.37 9.01 -7.13
CA MET A 537 -19.48 9.63 -5.81
C MET A 537 -20.26 8.73 -4.81
N GLU A 538 -21.31 8.06 -5.26
CA GLU A 538 -22.05 7.07 -4.46
C GLU A 538 -21.18 5.86 -4.08
N ARG A 539 -20.15 5.55 -4.87
CA ARG A 539 -19.14 4.51 -4.59
C ARG A 539 -18.01 4.99 -3.69
N GLY A 540 -18.05 6.21 -3.17
CA GLY A 540 -17.06 6.72 -2.23
C GLY A 540 -15.88 7.47 -2.85
N MET A 541 -16.00 7.98 -4.07
CA MET A 541 -14.91 8.68 -4.76
C MET A 541 -15.18 10.18 -4.88
N HIS A 542 -14.17 11.00 -4.61
CA HIS A 542 -14.14 12.40 -5.01
C HIS A 542 -13.86 12.49 -6.51
N ILE A 543 -14.37 13.54 -7.15
CA ILE A 543 -14.18 13.78 -8.59
C ILE A 543 -13.37 15.05 -8.80
N VAL A 544 -12.33 14.97 -9.64
CA VAL A 544 -11.54 16.11 -10.11
C VAL A 544 -11.50 16.07 -11.64
N THR A 545 -11.83 17.16 -12.32
CA THR A 545 -11.95 17.09 -13.77
C THR A 545 -11.81 18.42 -14.50
N PRO A 546 -11.12 18.48 -15.67
CA PRO A 546 -11.21 19.53 -16.68
C PRO A 546 -12.36 19.31 -17.67
N ASN A 547 -13.11 18.19 -17.58
CA ASN A 547 -14.16 17.82 -18.52
C ASN A 547 -15.42 18.68 -18.31
N LYS A 548 -15.72 19.52 -19.28
CA LYS A 548 -16.85 20.46 -19.24
C LYS A 548 -18.23 19.81 -19.37
N LYS A 549 -18.28 18.52 -19.77
CA LYS A 549 -19.55 17.84 -20.11
C LYS A 549 -20.50 17.70 -18.93
N ALA A 550 -19.98 17.44 -17.74
CA ALA A 550 -20.79 17.37 -16.52
C ALA A 550 -21.36 18.75 -16.16
N GLY A 551 -20.51 19.79 -16.17
CA GLY A 551 -20.92 21.18 -15.90
C GLY A 551 -21.92 21.75 -16.89
N THR A 552 -22.01 21.16 -18.11
CA THR A 552 -22.93 21.58 -19.19
C THR A 552 -23.95 20.51 -19.57
N SER A 553 -24.09 19.49 -18.75
CA SER A 553 -25.14 18.46 -18.88
C SER A 553 -26.53 19.05 -18.68
N PRO A 554 -27.62 18.33 -18.97
CA PRO A 554 -28.96 18.78 -18.60
C PRO A 554 -29.04 19.17 -17.13
N TYR A 555 -29.67 20.31 -16.83
CA TYR A 555 -29.65 20.92 -15.51
C TYR A 555 -30.07 19.97 -14.37
N PRO A 556 -31.05 19.06 -14.54
CA PRO A 556 -31.38 18.10 -13.49
C PRO A 556 -30.23 17.16 -13.12
N TYR A 557 -29.38 16.75 -14.09
CA TYR A 557 -28.20 15.95 -13.81
C TYR A 557 -27.11 16.76 -13.13
N TYR A 558 -26.88 17.99 -13.57
CA TYR A 558 -25.96 18.91 -12.90
C TYR A 558 -26.34 19.09 -11.42
N GLN A 559 -27.60 19.37 -11.11
CA GLN A 559 -28.07 19.46 -9.72
C GLN A 559 -27.82 18.15 -8.96
N LYS A 560 -28.12 16.99 -9.57
CA LYS A 560 -27.91 15.71 -8.93
C LYS A 560 -26.45 15.47 -8.52
N ILE A 561 -25.47 15.98 -9.28
CA ILE A 561 -24.05 15.91 -8.88
C ILE A 561 -23.81 16.63 -7.54
N PHE A 562 -24.33 17.87 -7.40
CA PHE A 562 -24.15 18.65 -6.17
C PHE A 562 -24.94 18.09 -4.99
N ASP A 563 -26.17 17.63 -5.22
CA ASP A 563 -26.98 16.96 -4.19
C ASP A 563 -26.27 15.69 -3.69
N THR A 564 -25.69 14.91 -4.60
CA THR A 564 -24.91 13.71 -4.25
C THR A 564 -23.64 14.10 -3.48
N SER A 565 -22.93 15.14 -3.93
CA SER A 565 -21.74 15.67 -3.24
C SER A 565 -22.09 16.05 -1.79
N GLN A 566 -23.19 16.78 -1.58
CA GLN A 566 -23.62 17.18 -0.25
C GLN A 566 -24.04 15.98 0.62
N LYS A 567 -24.78 15.03 0.04
CA LYS A 567 -25.28 13.84 0.74
C LYS A 567 -24.15 12.89 1.15
N THR A 568 -23.19 12.67 0.27
CA THR A 568 -22.11 11.68 0.48
C THR A 568 -20.87 12.27 1.14
N GLY A 569 -20.69 13.60 1.10
CA GLY A 569 -19.48 14.30 1.52
C GLY A 569 -18.34 14.22 0.50
N HIS A 570 -18.54 13.54 -0.65
CA HIS A 570 -17.53 13.48 -1.70
C HIS A 570 -17.56 14.73 -2.55
N ARG A 571 -16.40 15.32 -2.82
CA ARG A 571 -16.27 16.59 -3.53
C ARG A 571 -16.27 16.41 -5.05
N PHE A 572 -16.84 17.39 -5.75
CA PHE A 572 -16.73 17.57 -7.18
C PHE A 572 -15.96 18.87 -7.44
N LEU A 573 -14.72 18.75 -7.95
CA LEU A 573 -13.81 19.85 -8.21
C LEU A 573 -13.56 19.96 -9.72
N TYR A 574 -13.75 21.16 -10.27
CA TYR A 574 -13.78 21.38 -11.71
C TYR A 574 -13.34 22.79 -12.13
N GLU A 575 -12.44 23.40 -11.35
CA GLU A 575 -11.87 24.73 -11.63
C GLU A 575 -11.40 24.84 -13.06
N THR A 576 -10.74 23.78 -13.52
CA THR A 576 -10.07 23.72 -14.82
C THR A 576 -11.03 23.74 -16.03
N THR A 577 -12.34 23.66 -15.81
CA THR A 577 -13.34 23.72 -16.89
C THR A 577 -13.49 25.13 -17.47
N VAL A 578 -13.12 26.17 -16.70
CA VAL A 578 -13.14 27.57 -17.16
C VAL A 578 -11.80 28.24 -16.87
N GLY A 579 -11.07 28.68 -17.87
CA GLY A 579 -9.83 29.42 -17.70
C GLY A 579 -8.59 28.60 -17.43
N ALA A 580 -8.60 27.30 -17.68
CA ALA A 580 -7.50 26.38 -17.37
C ALA A 580 -7.09 26.43 -15.88
N ALA A 581 -5.89 26.89 -15.52
CA ALA A 581 -5.46 27.00 -14.12
C ALA A 581 -5.82 28.35 -13.47
N LEU A 582 -6.49 29.25 -14.18
CA LEU A 582 -6.92 30.52 -13.58
C LEU A 582 -7.98 30.27 -12.50
N PRO A 583 -7.91 30.94 -11.34
CA PRO A 583 -8.84 30.72 -10.23
C PRO A 583 -10.19 31.43 -10.47
N VAL A 584 -10.96 30.96 -11.43
CA VAL A 584 -12.20 31.62 -11.89
C VAL A 584 -13.40 31.17 -11.09
N ILE A 585 -13.62 29.85 -11.03
CA ILE A 585 -14.78 29.26 -10.33
C ILE A 585 -14.64 29.46 -8.83
N ASN A 586 -13.46 29.20 -8.26
CA ASN A 586 -13.25 29.41 -6.83
C ASN A 586 -13.41 30.88 -6.43
N THR A 587 -12.91 31.82 -7.22
CA THR A 587 -13.13 33.24 -6.96
C THR A 587 -14.62 33.59 -6.98
N LEU A 588 -15.35 33.07 -7.98
CA LEU A 588 -16.80 33.28 -8.06
C LEU A 588 -17.54 32.68 -6.85
N VAL A 589 -17.18 31.47 -6.47
CA VAL A 589 -17.75 30.78 -5.29
C VAL A 589 -17.46 31.59 -4.02
N ASP A 590 -16.24 32.08 -3.83
CA ASP A 590 -15.86 32.89 -2.65
C ASP A 590 -16.62 34.19 -2.60
N LEU A 591 -16.81 34.88 -3.73
CA LEU A 591 -17.62 36.10 -3.80
C LEU A 591 -19.07 35.82 -3.38
N VAL A 592 -19.71 34.82 -3.98
CA VAL A 592 -21.10 34.44 -3.70
C VAL A 592 -21.26 33.98 -2.24
N GLN A 593 -20.38 33.13 -1.72
CA GLN A 593 -20.47 32.61 -0.36
C GLN A 593 -20.25 33.69 0.71
N THR A 594 -19.47 34.74 0.39
CA THR A 594 -19.28 35.88 1.28
C THR A 594 -20.38 36.95 1.14
N GLY A 595 -21.44 36.64 0.38
CA GLY A 595 -22.63 37.49 0.23
C GLY A 595 -22.45 38.66 -0.75
N ASP A 596 -21.44 38.63 -1.63
CA ASP A 596 -21.27 39.61 -2.68
C ASP A 596 -22.23 39.31 -3.84
N ARG A 597 -22.98 40.29 -4.30
CA ARG A 597 -23.94 40.13 -5.39
C ARG A 597 -23.25 40.34 -6.73
N ILE A 598 -23.32 39.33 -7.58
CA ILE A 598 -22.75 39.41 -8.92
C ILE A 598 -23.78 39.96 -9.90
N HIS A 599 -23.48 41.10 -10.50
CA HIS A 599 -24.34 41.73 -11.48
C HIS A 599 -24.06 41.24 -12.91
N LYS A 600 -22.78 41.09 -13.21
CA LYS A 600 -22.34 40.70 -14.53
C LYS A 600 -20.98 39.99 -14.52
N ILE A 601 -20.84 38.95 -15.35
CA ILE A 601 -19.57 38.33 -15.67
C ILE A 601 -19.33 38.47 -17.15
N GLU A 602 -18.16 38.96 -17.56
CA GLU A 602 -17.72 39.05 -18.94
C GLU A 602 -16.42 38.27 -19.12
N GLY A 603 -16.28 37.49 -20.18
CA GLY A 603 -15.08 36.69 -20.33
C GLY A 603 -14.63 36.45 -21.79
N ILE A 604 -13.38 36.77 -22.07
CA ILE A 604 -12.64 36.20 -23.20
C ILE A 604 -12.12 34.86 -22.68
N VAL A 605 -12.78 33.76 -23.03
CA VAL A 605 -12.53 32.43 -22.45
C VAL A 605 -12.16 31.35 -23.48
N SER A 606 -11.97 31.72 -24.73
CA SER A 606 -11.46 30.86 -25.81
C SER A 606 -10.08 31.36 -26.23
N GLY A 607 -9.04 30.52 -26.09
CA GLY A 607 -7.68 30.87 -26.51
C GLY A 607 -7.58 31.11 -28.02
N THR A 608 -8.27 30.30 -28.84
CA THR A 608 -8.29 30.44 -30.32
C THR A 608 -8.91 31.74 -30.70
N LEU A 609 -10.16 32.04 -30.23
CA LEU A 609 -10.84 33.26 -30.54
C LEU A 609 -10.11 34.51 -29.99
N ALA A 610 -9.53 34.40 -28.79
CA ALA A 610 -8.68 35.44 -28.24
C ALA A 610 -7.50 35.78 -29.19
N TRP A 611 -6.77 34.75 -29.63
CA TRP A 611 -5.63 34.92 -30.51
C TRP A 611 -6.07 35.54 -31.84
N LEU A 612 -7.17 35.07 -32.45
CA LEU A 612 -7.69 35.59 -33.72
C LEU A 612 -8.00 37.08 -33.60
N PHE A 613 -8.77 37.51 -32.60
CA PHE A 613 -9.20 38.90 -32.42
C PHE A 613 -8.14 39.81 -31.81
N ASN A 614 -7.11 39.27 -31.18
CA ASN A 614 -5.94 40.06 -30.76
C ASN A 614 -5.00 40.38 -31.93
N ASN A 615 -4.98 39.54 -32.97
CA ASN A 615 -4.11 39.72 -34.16
C ASN A 615 -4.85 40.29 -35.38
N TYR A 616 -6.19 40.40 -35.31
CA TYR A 616 -6.96 40.94 -36.41
C TYR A 616 -6.93 42.49 -36.41
N ASP A 617 -6.15 43.08 -37.31
CA ASP A 617 -5.96 44.51 -37.47
C ASP A 617 -6.70 45.09 -38.69
N GLY A 618 -7.43 44.27 -39.46
CA GLY A 618 -8.15 44.59 -40.62
C GLY A 618 -7.27 44.81 -41.89
N ASN A 619 -5.96 44.64 -41.82
CA ASN A 619 -5.03 44.72 -42.94
C ASN A 619 -4.87 43.36 -43.64
N VAL A 620 -5.00 42.29 -42.89
CA VAL A 620 -4.93 40.90 -43.41
C VAL A 620 -6.32 40.28 -43.37
N PRO A 621 -6.69 39.45 -44.37
CA PRO A 621 -7.96 38.72 -44.35
C PRO A 621 -8.07 37.87 -43.08
N PHE A 622 -9.25 37.84 -42.46
CA PHE A 622 -9.49 37.02 -41.25
C PHE A 622 -9.28 35.52 -41.51
N SER A 623 -9.66 35.07 -42.70
CA SER A 623 -9.42 33.71 -43.18
C SER A 623 -7.95 33.31 -43.12
N SER A 624 -7.02 34.24 -43.48
CA SER A 624 -5.58 33.98 -43.39
C SER A 624 -5.11 33.81 -41.98
N LEU A 625 -5.68 34.54 -41.02
CA LEU A 625 -5.39 34.35 -39.61
C LEU A 625 -5.88 33.00 -39.07
N VAL A 626 -7.05 32.54 -39.50
CA VAL A 626 -7.58 31.22 -39.16
C VAL A 626 -6.64 30.09 -39.64
N VAL A 627 -6.17 30.19 -40.89
CA VAL A 627 -5.17 29.24 -41.45
C VAL A 627 -3.90 29.25 -40.62
N LYS A 628 -3.36 30.45 -40.33
CA LYS A 628 -2.17 30.61 -39.52
C LYS A 628 -2.34 30.04 -38.11
N ALA A 629 -3.49 30.29 -37.46
CA ALA A 629 -3.80 29.73 -36.14
C ALA A 629 -3.81 28.19 -36.16
N LYS A 630 -4.33 27.59 -37.25
CA LYS A 630 -4.34 26.15 -37.44
C LYS A 630 -2.91 25.59 -37.62
N GLU A 631 -2.08 26.22 -38.43
CA GLU A 631 -0.68 25.85 -38.62
C GLU A 631 0.13 25.92 -37.30
N MET A 632 -0.19 26.90 -36.43
CA MET A 632 0.42 27.09 -35.13
C MET A 632 -0.15 26.14 -34.08
N GLY A 633 -1.17 25.33 -34.38
CA GLY A 633 -1.83 24.43 -33.45
C GLY A 633 -2.72 25.14 -32.41
N TYR A 634 -3.21 26.33 -32.70
CA TYR A 634 -4.11 27.08 -31.80
C TYR A 634 -5.58 26.78 -32.07
N THR A 635 -5.93 26.04 -33.13
CA THR A 635 -7.30 25.60 -33.40
C THR A 635 -7.43 24.11 -33.17
N GLU A 636 -8.68 23.66 -32.94
CA GLU A 636 -9.04 22.26 -33.06
C GLU A 636 -8.74 21.74 -34.48
N PRO A 637 -8.71 20.41 -34.71
CA PRO A 637 -8.48 19.84 -36.04
C PRO A 637 -9.46 20.38 -37.11
N ASP A 638 -10.69 20.69 -36.68
CA ASP A 638 -11.67 21.42 -37.46
C ASP A 638 -11.89 22.82 -36.87
N PRO A 639 -11.42 23.92 -37.50
CA PRO A 639 -11.54 25.26 -36.96
C PRO A 639 -13.00 25.72 -36.70
N ARG A 640 -14.01 25.04 -37.27
CA ARG A 640 -15.43 25.32 -36.98
C ARG A 640 -15.78 25.09 -35.53
N ASP A 641 -15.15 24.13 -34.85
CA ASP A 641 -15.38 23.85 -33.45
C ASP A 641 -15.09 25.10 -32.61
N ASP A 642 -14.00 25.80 -32.90
CA ASP A 642 -13.63 27.04 -32.24
C ASP A 642 -14.51 28.23 -32.70
N LEU A 643 -14.70 28.38 -34.01
CA LEU A 643 -15.45 29.49 -34.61
C LEU A 643 -16.94 29.43 -34.32
N SER A 644 -17.49 28.29 -33.95
CA SER A 644 -18.88 28.12 -33.54
C SER A 644 -19.24 28.92 -32.28
N GLY A 645 -18.26 29.28 -31.45
CA GLY A 645 -18.48 29.89 -30.13
C GLY A 645 -18.97 28.92 -29.06
N MET A 646 -19.09 27.63 -29.37
CA MET A 646 -19.66 26.61 -28.45
C MET A 646 -18.82 26.42 -27.18
N ASP A 647 -17.50 26.49 -27.27
CA ASP A 647 -16.62 26.40 -26.10
C ASP A 647 -16.83 27.59 -25.14
N VAL A 648 -16.98 28.81 -25.70
CA VAL A 648 -17.34 30.00 -24.92
C VAL A 648 -18.71 29.84 -24.27
N ALA A 649 -19.69 29.35 -25.01
CA ALA A 649 -21.04 29.15 -24.49
C ALA A 649 -21.08 28.14 -23.34
N ARG A 650 -20.38 27.03 -23.47
CA ARG A 650 -20.25 26.02 -22.37
C ARG A 650 -19.65 26.65 -21.11
N LYS A 651 -18.55 27.39 -21.23
CA LYS A 651 -17.90 28.05 -20.10
C LYS A 651 -18.81 29.12 -19.46
N THR A 652 -19.55 29.88 -20.30
CA THR A 652 -20.51 30.87 -19.83
C THR A 652 -21.67 30.21 -19.03
N VAL A 653 -22.18 29.09 -19.51
CA VAL A 653 -23.23 28.35 -18.80
C VAL A 653 -22.73 27.81 -17.46
N ILE A 654 -21.48 27.31 -17.39
CA ILE A 654 -20.87 26.86 -16.12
C ILE A 654 -20.85 28.03 -15.11
N LEU A 655 -20.37 29.22 -15.54
CA LEU A 655 -20.34 30.40 -14.66
C LEU A 655 -21.74 30.85 -14.21
N ALA A 656 -22.73 30.79 -15.09
CA ALA A 656 -24.11 31.11 -14.74
C ALA A 656 -24.71 30.15 -13.72
N ARG A 657 -24.38 28.86 -13.86
CA ARG A 657 -24.81 27.81 -12.92
C ARG A 657 -24.22 27.97 -11.52
N GLU A 658 -22.99 28.50 -11.42
CA GLU A 658 -22.39 28.86 -10.11
C GLU A 658 -23.15 29.99 -9.38
N LEU A 659 -23.88 30.82 -10.14
CA LEU A 659 -24.79 31.82 -9.59
C LEU A 659 -26.17 31.23 -9.20
N GLY A 660 -26.39 29.94 -9.38
CA GLY A 660 -27.66 29.28 -9.16
C GLY A 660 -28.66 29.44 -10.33
N TRP A 661 -28.24 29.91 -11.50
CA TRP A 661 -29.14 30.14 -12.64
C TRP A 661 -29.41 28.85 -13.41
N HIS A 662 -30.69 28.65 -13.78
CA HIS A 662 -31.14 27.62 -14.69
C HIS A 662 -30.76 27.96 -16.14
N SER A 663 -29.51 27.68 -16.52
CA SER A 663 -29.01 27.96 -17.86
C SER A 663 -28.73 26.66 -18.64
N GLU A 664 -29.17 26.60 -19.89
CA GLU A 664 -28.88 25.49 -20.79
C GLU A 664 -28.14 26.00 -22.02
N VAL A 665 -27.11 25.25 -22.47
CA VAL A 665 -26.31 25.60 -23.63
C VAL A 665 -27.19 25.70 -24.91
N THR A 666 -28.22 24.83 -25.02
CA THR A 666 -29.15 24.77 -26.14
C THR A 666 -30.11 25.98 -26.20
N GLN A 667 -30.31 26.68 -25.11
CA GLN A 667 -31.20 27.84 -25.00
C GLN A 667 -30.44 29.18 -25.04
N MET A 668 -29.09 29.12 -24.93
CA MET A 668 -28.26 30.30 -24.91
C MET A 668 -28.08 30.90 -26.31
N PRO A 669 -28.28 32.21 -26.54
CA PRO A 669 -27.95 32.85 -27.78
C PRO A 669 -26.44 32.81 -28.04
N ILE A 670 -26.05 32.13 -29.13
CA ILE A 670 -24.65 31.97 -29.55
C ILE A 670 -24.51 32.55 -30.95
N GLU A 671 -23.68 33.59 -31.07
CA GLU A 671 -23.28 34.13 -32.37
C GLU A 671 -22.14 33.29 -32.95
N SER A 672 -22.49 32.35 -33.86
CA SER A 672 -21.48 31.59 -34.56
C SER A 672 -20.74 32.45 -35.59
N MET A 673 -19.40 32.39 -35.59
CA MET A 673 -18.59 33.02 -36.64
C MET A 673 -18.65 32.23 -37.95
N VAL A 674 -19.16 31.00 -37.93
CA VAL A 674 -19.33 30.14 -39.10
C VAL A 674 -20.68 30.45 -39.77
N PRO A 675 -20.68 30.92 -41.05
CA PRO A 675 -21.91 31.11 -41.81
C PRO A 675 -22.79 29.85 -41.85
N GLU A 676 -24.12 30.01 -41.91
CA GLU A 676 -25.05 28.88 -41.82
C GLU A 676 -24.86 27.84 -42.93
N ASP A 677 -24.57 28.30 -44.12
CA ASP A 677 -24.34 27.44 -45.30
C ASP A 677 -23.02 26.67 -45.26
N LEU A 678 -22.09 27.08 -44.38
CA LEU A 678 -20.79 26.42 -44.17
C LEU A 678 -20.78 25.50 -42.97
N ARG A 679 -21.83 25.45 -42.13
CA ARG A 679 -21.88 24.60 -40.95
C ARG A 679 -21.98 23.10 -41.30
N GLY A 680 -22.67 22.76 -42.39
CA GLY A 680 -22.93 21.38 -42.80
C GLY A 680 -21.97 20.79 -43.82
N VAL A 681 -21.05 21.58 -44.38
CA VAL A 681 -20.13 21.11 -45.43
C VAL A 681 -18.97 20.30 -44.85
N GLY A 682 -18.28 19.56 -45.73
CA GLY A 682 -17.03 18.86 -45.29
C GLY A 682 -15.92 19.85 -44.88
N ARG A 683 -15.01 19.41 -44.00
CA ARG A 683 -13.92 20.25 -43.46
C ARG A 683 -13.10 20.90 -44.58
N ASP A 684 -12.74 20.14 -45.61
CA ASP A 684 -11.89 20.63 -46.70
C ASP A 684 -12.62 21.62 -47.58
N GLU A 685 -13.94 21.50 -47.73
CA GLU A 685 -14.77 22.50 -48.40
C GLU A 685 -14.88 23.77 -47.57
N PHE A 686 -15.11 23.66 -46.27
CA PHE A 686 -15.10 24.80 -45.36
C PHE A 686 -13.79 25.58 -45.49
N MET A 687 -12.64 24.89 -45.44
CA MET A 687 -11.34 25.53 -45.58
C MET A 687 -11.13 26.24 -46.92
N ARG A 688 -11.69 25.72 -48.02
CA ARG A 688 -11.64 26.39 -49.35
C ARG A 688 -12.51 27.64 -49.38
N ARG A 689 -13.65 27.64 -48.67
CA ARG A 689 -14.62 28.73 -48.65
C ARG A 689 -14.42 29.68 -47.45
N LEU A 690 -13.34 29.53 -46.69
CA LEU A 690 -13.07 30.28 -45.47
C LEU A 690 -13.02 31.81 -45.71
N SER A 691 -12.64 32.28 -46.94
CA SER A 691 -12.65 33.67 -47.31
C SER A 691 -14.03 34.36 -47.32
N GLU A 692 -15.12 33.58 -47.25
CA GLU A 692 -16.45 34.16 -47.14
C GLU A 692 -16.69 34.85 -45.78
N LEU A 693 -15.84 34.56 -44.77
CA LEU A 693 -15.87 35.21 -43.46
C LEU A 693 -15.27 36.64 -43.52
N ASP A 694 -14.43 36.94 -44.53
CA ASP A 694 -13.60 38.14 -44.55
C ASP A 694 -14.43 39.43 -44.65
N ALA A 695 -15.35 39.51 -45.58
CA ALA A 695 -16.11 40.73 -45.85
C ALA A 695 -17.06 41.13 -44.68
N PRO A 696 -17.83 40.22 -44.08
CA PRO A 696 -18.65 40.52 -42.90
C PRO A 696 -17.82 40.99 -41.72
N LEU A 697 -16.72 40.32 -41.44
CA LEU A 697 -15.85 40.66 -40.32
C LEU A 697 -15.09 41.96 -40.54
N LYS A 698 -14.63 42.23 -41.77
CA LYS A 698 -14.00 43.50 -42.10
C LYS A 698 -14.93 44.69 -41.86
N LYS A 699 -16.19 44.56 -42.28
CA LYS A 699 -17.21 45.59 -42.01
C LYS A 699 -17.35 45.86 -40.51
N ARG A 700 -17.52 44.81 -39.68
CA ARG A 700 -17.62 45.00 -38.23
C ARG A 700 -16.37 45.56 -37.58
N PHE A 701 -15.20 45.19 -38.11
CA PHE A 701 -13.94 45.75 -37.65
C PHE A 701 -13.83 47.25 -37.95
N ASP A 702 -14.17 47.68 -39.18
CA ASP A 702 -14.13 49.07 -39.58
C ASP A 702 -15.14 49.93 -38.77
N GLU A 703 -16.33 49.41 -38.48
CA GLU A 703 -17.33 50.07 -37.63
C GLU A 703 -16.83 50.24 -36.18
N ALA A 704 -16.18 49.19 -35.59
CA ALA A 704 -15.57 49.28 -34.27
C ALA A 704 -14.40 50.25 -34.23
N ARG A 705 -13.51 50.20 -35.24
CA ARG A 705 -12.34 51.08 -35.37
C ARG A 705 -12.76 52.56 -35.53
N ALA A 706 -13.85 52.84 -36.27
CA ALA A 706 -14.38 54.19 -36.36
C ALA A 706 -14.85 54.78 -35.05
N LYS A 707 -15.19 53.96 -34.06
CA LYS A 707 -15.57 54.33 -32.68
C LYS A 707 -14.38 54.32 -31.71
N GLY A 708 -13.17 53.99 -32.16
CA GLY A 708 -12.01 53.79 -31.30
C GLY A 708 -12.09 52.54 -30.45
N GLU A 709 -12.80 51.50 -30.90
CA GLU A 709 -13.05 50.25 -30.20
C GLU A 709 -12.32 49.07 -30.84
N VAL A 710 -12.14 47.98 -30.06
CA VAL A 710 -11.58 46.70 -30.48
C VAL A 710 -12.66 45.62 -30.48
N LEU A 711 -12.59 44.69 -31.42
CA LEU A 711 -13.49 43.54 -31.44
C LEU A 711 -12.98 42.42 -30.52
N ARG A 712 -13.85 41.83 -29.74
CA ARG A 712 -13.57 40.65 -28.88
C ARG A 712 -14.76 39.70 -28.88
N TYR A 713 -14.50 38.41 -28.95
CA TYR A 713 -15.53 37.40 -28.79
C TYR A 713 -15.67 37.07 -27.29
N VAL A 714 -16.85 37.33 -26.72
CA VAL A 714 -17.05 37.36 -25.28
C VAL A 714 -18.24 36.50 -24.87
N GLY A 715 -18.06 35.72 -23.80
CA GLY A 715 -19.13 35.14 -23.02
C GLY A 715 -19.62 36.14 -21.98
N LEU A 716 -20.91 36.32 -21.89
CA LEU A 716 -21.56 37.24 -20.97
C LEU A 716 -22.59 36.51 -20.13
N VAL A 717 -22.53 36.72 -18.82
CA VAL A 717 -23.58 36.41 -17.83
C VAL A 717 -24.06 37.75 -17.27
N ASP A 718 -25.29 38.10 -17.47
CA ASP A 718 -25.86 39.39 -17.05
C ASP A 718 -27.19 39.18 -16.34
N GLU A 719 -27.33 39.70 -15.13
CA GLU A 719 -28.56 39.61 -14.32
C GLU A 719 -29.82 40.04 -15.07
N LYS A 720 -29.69 41.04 -15.96
CA LYS A 720 -30.81 41.61 -16.73
C LYS A 720 -30.98 40.99 -18.10
N GLY A 721 -29.89 40.53 -18.72
CA GLY A 721 -29.86 40.08 -20.09
C GLY A 721 -29.66 38.58 -20.29
N GLY A 722 -29.43 37.78 -19.22
CA GLY A 722 -29.16 36.35 -19.32
C GLY A 722 -27.76 36.03 -19.82
N CYS A 723 -27.60 34.83 -20.40
CA CYS A 723 -26.33 34.36 -20.92
C CYS A 723 -26.25 34.53 -22.44
N THR A 724 -25.09 35.03 -22.92
CA THR A 724 -24.82 35.12 -24.39
C THR A 724 -23.36 34.86 -24.71
N ALA A 725 -23.08 34.36 -25.91
CA ALA A 725 -21.72 34.32 -26.48
C ALA A 725 -21.72 35.02 -27.85
N SER A 726 -20.98 36.12 -27.98
CA SER A 726 -21.06 36.95 -29.16
C SER A 726 -19.80 37.79 -29.40
N LEU A 727 -19.62 38.24 -30.65
CA LEU A 727 -18.60 39.20 -30.99
C LEU A 727 -19.06 40.61 -30.60
N ARG A 728 -18.29 41.29 -29.74
CA ARG A 728 -18.59 42.63 -29.24
C ARG A 728 -17.43 43.60 -29.44
N SER A 729 -17.74 44.90 -29.47
CA SER A 729 -16.74 45.93 -29.46
C SER A 729 -16.56 46.58 -28.08
N TYR A 730 -15.33 46.91 -27.74
CA TYR A 730 -14.95 47.50 -26.44
C TYR A 730 -14.01 48.68 -26.66
N PRO A 731 -14.11 49.79 -25.86
CA PRO A 731 -13.19 50.91 -25.96
C PRO A 731 -11.75 50.50 -25.62
N GLN A 732 -10.77 51.24 -26.10
CA GLN A 732 -9.32 50.99 -25.89
C GLN A 732 -8.95 50.98 -24.39
N SER A 733 -9.70 51.70 -23.54
CA SER A 733 -9.49 51.71 -22.10
C SER A 733 -9.98 50.46 -21.37
N HIS A 734 -10.78 49.64 -22.06
CA HIS A 734 -11.35 48.44 -21.43
C HIS A 734 -10.27 47.32 -21.23
N PRO A 735 -10.31 46.57 -20.14
CA PRO A 735 -9.36 45.49 -19.85
C PRO A 735 -9.23 44.48 -21.01
N PHE A 736 -10.28 44.24 -21.77
CA PHE A 736 -10.24 43.34 -22.94
C PHE A 736 -9.40 43.86 -24.09
N ALA A 737 -9.20 45.17 -24.20
CA ALA A 737 -8.35 45.76 -25.22
C ALA A 737 -6.85 45.47 -24.94
N GLN A 738 -6.50 45.22 -23.69
CA GLN A 738 -5.14 44.89 -23.25
C GLN A 738 -4.83 43.39 -23.26
N ALA A 739 -5.77 42.55 -23.71
CA ALA A 739 -5.54 41.12 -23.87
C ALA A 739 -4.55 40.87 -25.02
N THR A 740 -3.61 39.95 -24.80
CA THR A 740 -2.58 39.60 -25.80
C THR A 740 -2.53 38.07 -26.02
N GLY A 741 -2.09 37.65 -27.20
CA GLY A 741 -1.92 36.25 -27.54
C GLY A 741 -3.19 35.44 -27.32
N THR A 742 -3.10 34.38 -26.55
CA THR A 742 -4.17 33.45 -26.21
C THR A 742 -4.74 33.70 -24.80
N ASP A 743 -4.47 34.87 -24.19
CA ASP A 743 -4.90 35.19 -22.82
C ASP A 743 -6.43 35.09 -22.68
N ASN A 744 -6.86 34.43 -21.60
CA ASN A 744 -8.21 34.59 -21.10
C ASN A 744 -8.27 35.81 -20.17
N VAL A 745 -9.36 36.56 -20.24
CA VAL A 745 -9.62 37.69 -19.36
C VAL A 745 -11.07 37.59 -18.90
N ILE A 746 -11.28 37.50 -17.62
CA ILE A 746 -12.61 37.39 -16.99
C ILE A 746 -12.78 38.58 -16.05
N LEU A 747 -13.93 39.26 -16.14
CA LEU A 747 -14.31 40.39 -15.34
C LEU A 747 -15.56 40.03 -14.52
N PHE A 748 -15.50 40.30 -13.21
CA PHE A 748 -16.64 40.19 -12.30
C PHE A 748 -17.06 41.57 -11.88
N HIS A 749 -18.30 41.99 -12.21
CA HIS A 749 -18.95 43.19 -11.72
C HIS A 749 -19.88 42.81 -10.59
N THR A 750 -19.59 43.33 -9.40
CA THR A 750 -20.29 42.97 -8.16
C THR A 750 -20.60 44.19 -7.32
N ASP A 751 -21.34 44.06 -6.24
CA ASP A 751 -21.56 45.16 -5.28
C ASP A 751 -20.24 45.72 -4.73
N ARG A 752 -19.22 44.87 -4.50
CA ARG A 752 -17.89 45.27 -4.00
C ARG A 752 -16.98 45.83 -5.09
N TYR A 753 -17.14 45.35 -6.33
CA TYR A 753 -16.32 45.66 -7.50
C TYR A 753 -17.17 46.30 -8.62
N ASP A 754 -17.87 47.41 -8.30
CA ASP A 754 -18.79 48.07 -9.22
C ASP A 754 -18.05 49.04 -10.15
N ILE A 755 -17.29 50.00 -9.58
CA ILE A 755 -16.56 51.05 -10.35
C ILE A 755 -15.41 50.40 -11.16
N GLN A 756 -14.65 49.52 -10.52
CA GLN A 756 -13.59 48.72 -11.15
C GLN A 756 -13.91 47.26 -10.97
N PRO A 757 -14.14 46.51 -12.07
CA PRO A 757 -14.43 45.11 -11.98
C PRO A 757 -13.21 44.34 -11.44
N LEU A 758 -13.44 43.24 -10.73
CA LEU A 758 -12.38 42.27 -10.43
C LEU A 758 -11.96 41.61 -11.73
N VAL A 759 -10.67 41.64 -12.05
CA VAL A 759 -10.11 41.11 -13.30
C VAL A 759 -9.19 39.92 -13.04
N ILE A 760 -9.49 38.79 -13.67
CA ILE A 760 -8.61 37.63 -13.72
C ILE A 760 -8.09 37.52 -15.15
N LYS A 761 -6.74 37.54 -15.31
CA LYS A 761 -6.09 37.48 -16.62
C LYS A 761 -4.91 36.50 -16.61
N GLY A 762 -4.76 35.74 -17.69
CA GLY A 762 -3.61 34.89 -17.93
C GLY A 762 -3.84 33.83 -19.02
N PRO A 763 -2.88 32.88 -19.23
CA PRO A 763 -3.05 31.82 -20.21
C PRO A 763 -4.27 30.95 -19.90
N GLY A 764 -5.21 30.90 -20.80
CA GLY A 764 -6.47 30.13 -20.66
C GLY A 764 -6.45 28.77 -21.34
N ALA A 765 -5.29 28.35 -21.88
CA ALA A 765 -5.10 27.09 -22.54
C ALA A 765 -3.62 26.64 -22.47
N GLY A 766 -3.38 25.37 -22.72
CA GLY A 766 -2.06 24.75 -22.71
C GLY A 766 -2.04 23.52 -21.80
N ARG A 767 -1.36 22.46 -22.24
CA ARG A 767 -1.35 21.18 -21.54
C ARG A 767 -0.77 21.31 -20.12
N ASP A 768 0.34 22.02 -19.98
CA ASP A 768 1.02 22.19 -18.68
C ASP A 768 0.19 23.03 -17.71
N VAL A 769 -0.43 24.10 -18.20
CA VAL A 769 -1.29 24.98 -17.42
C VAL A 769 -2.56 24.24 -16.99
N THR A 770 -3.21 23.53 -17.93
CA THR A 770 -4.44 22.77 -17.61
C THR A 770 -4.16 21.63 -16.62
N ALA A 771 -3.07 20.88 -16.83
CA ALA A 771 -2.64 19.84 -15.91
C ALA A 771 -2.35 20.43 -14.50
N GLY A 772 -1.67 21.59 -14.45
CA GLY A 772 -1.41 22.31 -13.19
C GLY A 772 -2.69 22.74 -12.47
N GLY A 773 -3.74 23.13 -13.20
CA GLY A 773 -5.05 23.43 -12.60
C GLY A 773 -5.74 22.20 -12.01
N VAL A 774 -5.71 21.06 -12.72
CA VAL A 774 -6.20 19.77 -12.20
C VAL A 774 -5.40 19.36 -10.95
N PHE A 775 -4.09 19.52 -11.00
CA PHE A 775 -3.23 19.26 -9.86
C PHE A 775 -3.57 20.17 -8.66
N SER A 776 -3.83 21.45 -8.90
CA SER A 776 -4.29 22.38 -7.87
C SER A 776 -5.60 21.92 -7.21
N ASP A 777 -6.55 21.41 -7.99
CA ASP A 777 -7.80 20.84 -7.45
C ASP A 777 -7.55 19.59 -6.61
N ILE A 778 -6.60 18.72 -6.98
CA ILE A 778 -6.19 17.58 -6.16
C ILE A 778 -5.57 18.06 -4.83
N LEU A 779 -4.71 19.07 -4.87
CA LEU A 779 -4.12 19.66 -3.65
C LEU A 779 -5.18 20.31 -2.77
N ARG A 780 -6.11 21.04 -3.35
CA ARG A 780 -7.25 21.64 -2.62
C ARG A 780 -8.11 20.56 -1.97
N LEU A 781 -8.36 19.46 -2.67
CA LEU A 781 -9.02 18.30 -2.08
C LEU A 781 -8.24 17.77 -0.88
N GLY A 782 -6.92 17.58 -1.02
CA GLY A 782 -6.04 17.18 0.08
C GLY A 782 -6.16 18.10 1.29
N SER A 783 -6.22 19.41 1.07
CA SER A 783 -6.43 20.42 2.13
C SER A 783 -7.81 20.27 2.81
N TYR A 784 -8.89 20.10 2.06
CA TYR A 784 -10.23 19.81 2.61
C TYR A 784 -10.26 18.53 3.45
N LEU A 785 -9.45 17.56 3.13
CA LEU A 785 -9.32 16.28 3.83
C LEU A 785 -8.33 16.34 5.00
N GLY A 786 -7.76 17.52 5.27
CA GLY A 786 -6.93 17.81 6.45
C GLY A 786 -5.42 17.80 6.20
N ALA A 787 -4.95 17.78 4.95
CA ALA A 787 -3.54 18.03 4.64
C ALA A 787 -3.17 19.49 4.97
N ARG A 788 -1.99 19.68 5.56
CA ARG A 788 -1.51 21.01 5.96
C ARG A 788 -0.82 21.73 4.78
N ILE A 789 -1.52 21.83 3.67
CA ILE A 789 -1.07 22.60 2.51
C ILE A 789 -1.49 24.04 2.78
N MET A 790 -0.51 24.96 2.88
CA MET A 790 -0.76 26.39 2.97
C MET A 790 -0.94 26.99 1.61
#